data_eb9e6e6a3692049d0ec8a7b01664628d
#
_entry.id   eb9e6e6a3692049d0ec8a7b01664628d
#
_cell.length_a   1.000
_cell.length_b   1.000
_cell.length_c   1.000
_cell.angle_alpha   90.00
_cell.angle_beta   90.00
_cell.angle_gamma   90.00
#
_symmetry.space_group_name_H-M   'P 1'
#
loop_
_entity.id
_entity.type
_entity.pdbx_description
1 polymer ?
#
loop_
_entity_poly.entity_id
_entity_poly.type
_entity_poly.pdbx_seq_one_letter_code
_entity_poly.pdbx_strand_id
1 'polypeptide(L)'
;MLMENLEKNTKSKRKTPPLTISGYTDSEMEQLYTQAKSKIGEKPPTENLNEPKMDFKVADRSVQHSGTGKTVKIDPSRDSLLTDFGRETLEDRYLMKGESFQELFARVASYYGDDDEHSQRLYDYISQLWFMPATPILSNGGNKRGLPISCFLNEANDSLDGIVDLWTENVWLAARGGGIGSYWGNLRSIGESVGGVGKTSGIVPFIKVMDSLTLAISQGSLRRGSAAVYLPIDHPEIEEFIEIRRPTGGDPNRKALNLHHGVLISDSFMRAVEEDGEWDLRSPKDQTVQKTIPARSLWIRLLTARVETGEPYLVFKDRVNNLRPEQQKLAGLEIKTSNLCSEITLPTGTDHHGKERTAVCCLSSVNIEKYYEWENDKNFIPDIMRFLDNVIQDFIDNAPETMNTAAYSAMRERSVGLGVMGLHSFFQANNIPWEGVTAKSWNKKIFNHIKEAVDKSSQDLAEIKGACPDAEEYGIKERFSNKTAVAPTASISIICGGASPGIEPIAANVYSHKTLSGTFTVRNANLKKLLIEKGQDNDEVWISILNNRGSVQHLDFLTDHEKDVFKTAIEIDQRWLIDLAADRTEMIDQAQSLNVFVPADSDKKYIHDIHYSAWKKGVKSLYYCRSQSIQRAETGSSDDVKSKEDIQLPDEDKKIEKKGKTLDEMVAESSINDDDYDAVSYTHLTLPTIA
;
A
#
# COMPACT_ATOMS: atom_id res chain seq x y z
N MET A 1 -55.58 30.62 -2.99
CA MET A 1 -54.99 31.08 -1.74
C MET A 1 -54.22 29.97 -0.97
N LEU A 2 -54.06 28.75 -1.52
CA LEU A 2 -53.24 27.67 -0.96
C LEU A 2 -52.12 27.23 -1.90
N MET A 3 -52.09 27.69 -3.12
CA MET A 3 -51.02 27.42 -4.11
C MET A 3 -49.99 28.55 -4.20
N GLU A 4 -50.30 29.76 -3.78
CA GLU A 4 -49.36 30.90 -3.78
C GLU A 4 -48.40 30.95 -2.57
N ASN A 5 -48.63 30.17 -1.54
CA ASN A 5 -47.75 30.10 -0.36
C ASN A 5 -46.68 29.00 -0.43
N LEU A 6 -46.75 28.13 -1.45
CA LEU A 6 -45.71 27.09 -1.66
C LEU A 6 -44.53 27.56 -2.50
N GLU A 7 -44.67 28.61 -3.31
CA GLU A 7 -43.57 29.16 -4.11
C GLU A 7 -42.66 30.16 -3.39
N LYS A 8 -43.08 30.66 -2.22
CA LYS A 8 -42.25 31.61 -1.44
C LYS A 8 -41.29 30.96 -0.42
N ASN A 9 -41.38 29.65 -0.19
CA ASN A 9 -40.51 28.94 0.78
C ASN A 9 -39.37 28.12 0.12
N THR A 10 -39.23 28.18 -1.19
CA THR A 10 -38.17 27.45 -1.93
C THR A 10 -36.92 28.29 -2.26
N LYS A 11 -36.78 29.49 -1.71
CA LYS A 11 -35.61 30.36 -1.95
C LYS A 11 -34.76 30.65 -0.73
N SER A 12 -34.78 29.82 0.28
CA SER A 12 -33.74 29.81 1.29
C SER A 12 -32.92 28.52 1.20
N LYS A 13 -32.24 28.33 0.07
CA LYS A 13 -31.05 27.47 0.08
C LYS A 13 -30.05 28.12 1.04
N ARG A 14 -30.00 27.64 2.28
CA ARG A 14 -28.81 27.80 3.09
C ARG A 14 -27.67 27.21 2.25
N LYS A 15 -26.84 28.07 1.65
CA LYS A 15 -25.55 27.71 1.15
C LYS A 15 -24.81 27.16 2.37
N THR A 16 -24.63 25.85 2.46
CA THR A 16 -23.59 25.27 3.31
C THR A 16 -22.30 25.99 2.87
N PRO A 17 -21.59 26.63 3.78
CA PRO A 17 -20.31 27.21 3.41
C PRO A 17 -19.42 26.10 2.86
N PRO A 18 -18.65 26.35 1.79
CA PRO A 18 -17.69 25.38 1.30
C PRO A 18 -16.82 24.95 2.47
N LEU A 19 -16.59 23.64 2.59
CA LEU A 19 -15.68 23.07 3.58
C LEU A 19 -14.30 23.68 3.34
N THR A 20 -13.97 24.73 4.09
CA THR A 20 -12.64 25.35 4.06
C THR A 20 -11.72 24.49 4.90
N ILE A 21 -10.69 23.96 4.28
CA ILE A 21 -9.57 23.34 4.97
C ILE A 21 -8.71 24.47 5.50
N SER A 22 -8.38 24.46 6.78
CA SER A 22 -7.47 25.40 7.45
C SER A 22 -7.77 26.90 7.31
N GLY A 23 -9.01 27.30 7.27
CA GLY A 23 -9.39 28.72 7.39
C GLY A 23 -9.18 29.60 6.15
N TYR A 24 -8.79 29.05 5.02
CA TYR A 24 -8.66 29.76 3.75
C TYR A 24 -9.93 29.65 2.91
N THR A 25 -10.29 30.73 2.22
CA THR A 25 -11.38 30.75 1.22
C THR A 25 -10.91 30.20 -0.12
N ASP A 26 -11.85 29.76 -0.98
CA ASP A 26 -11.52 29.28 -2.33
C ASP A 26 -10.69 30.27 -3.15
N SER A 27 -10.95 31.58 -2.98
CA SER A 27 -10.22 32.64 -3.63
C SER A 27 -8.77 32.79 -3.13
N GLU A 28 -8.56 32.63 -1.83
CA GLU A 28 -7.22 32.64 -1.22
C GLU A 28 -6.43 31.39 -1.61
N MET A 29 -7.10 30.25 -1.71
CA MET A 29 -6.51 29.01 -2.20
C MET A 29 -6.05 29.13 -3.65
N GLU A 30 -6.82 29.77 -4.51
CA GLU A 30 -6.47 29.99 -5.91
C GLU A 30 -5.29 30.98 -6.08
N GLN A 31 -5.20 32.01 -5.23
CA GLN A 31 -4.05 32.92 -5.20
C GLN A 31 -2.78 32.21 -4.71
N LEU A 32 -2.86 31.39 -3.63
CA LEU A 32 -1.75 30.59 -3.13
C LEU A 32 -1.30 29.56 -4.16
N TYR A 33 -2.25 28.94 -4.87
CA TYR A 33 -1.96 28.00 -5.96
C TYR A 33 -1.18 28.69 -7.10
N THR A 34 -1.57 29.89 -7.45
CA THR A 34 -0.88 30.68 -8.49
C THR A 34 0.53 31.10 -8.06
N GLN A 35 0.71 31.48 -6.77
CA GLN A 35 2.03 31.80 -6.21
C GLN A 35 2.92 30.55 -6.09
N ALA A 36 2.34 29.40 -5.69
CA ALA A 36 3.07 28.13 -5.66
C ALA A 36 3.51 27.71 -7.06
N LYS A 37 2.65 27.91 -8.06
CA LYS A 37 2.96 27.59 -9.46
C LYS A 37 4.11 28.43 -10.03
N SER A 38 4.27 29.69 -9.58
CA SER A 38 5.39 30.53 -9.99
C SER A 38 6.74 30.08 -9.40
N LYS A 39 6.73 29.42 -8.23
CA LYS A 39 7.93 28.90 -7.57
C LYS A 39 8.33 27.47 -8.04
N ILE A 40 7.44 26.78 -8.73
CA ILE A 40 7.67 25.40 -9.23
C ILE A 40 8.77 25.34 -10.31
N GLY A 41 9.17 26.46 -10.89
CA GLY A 41 10.20 26.53 -11.94
C GLY A 41 11.62 26.81 -11.45
N GLU A 42 11.83 27.13 -10.18
CA GLU A 42 13.16 27.45 -9.65
C GLU A 42 13.83 26.17 -9.12
N LYS A 43 14.91 25.73 -9.78
CA LYS A 43 15.78 24.67 -9.23
C LYS A 43 16.47 25.20 -7.98
N PRO A 44 16.57 24.40 -6.90
CA PRO A 44 17.44 24.77 -5.78
C PRO A 44 18.88 24.95 -6.27
N PRO A 45 19.64 25.90 -5.71
CA PRO A 45 21.04 26.10 -6.09
C PRO A 45 21.84 24.83 -5.79
N THR A 46 22.45 24.24 -6.82
CA THR A 46 23.43 23.18 -6.68
C THR A 46 24.73 23.77 -6.16
N GLU A 47 24.94 23.79 -4.85
CA GLU A 47 26.28 24.03 -4.32
C GLU A 47 27.14 22.79 -4.48
N ASN A 48 28.24 22.95 -5.21
CA ASN A 48 29.30 21.96 -5.34
C ASN A 48 29.98 21.75 -3.98
N LEU A 49 29.61 20.69 -3.28
CA LEU A 49 30.45 20.13 -2.22
C LEU A 49 31.61 19.40 -2.89
N ASN A 50 32.80 20.00 -2.84
CA ASN A 50 34.03 19.36 -3.24
C ASN A 50 34.38 18.23 -2.26
N GLU A 51 33.88 17.02 -2.53
CA GLU A 51 34.48 15.82 -1.97
C GLU A 51 35.75 15.46 -2.74
N PRO A 52 36.80 14.95 -2.08
CA PRO A 52 38.03 14.57 -2.77
C PRO A 52 37.71 13.42 -3.73
N LYS A 53 37.87 13.66 -5.02
CA LYS A 53 37.79 12.64 -6.07
C LYS A 53 38.87 11.61 -5.82
N MET A 54 38.54 10.46 -5.23
CA MET A 54 39.32 9.27 -5.37
C MET A 54 39.12 8.69 -6.76
N ASP A 55 40.12 8.79 -7.61
CA ASP A 55 40.16 8.14 -8.91
C ASP A 55 40.25 6.61 -8.74
N PHE A 56 39.13 5.96 -8.49
CA PHE A 56 39.03 4.53 -8.71
C PHE A 56 38.81 4.31 -10.21
N LYS A 57 39.82 3.79 -10.90
CA LYS A 57 39.63 3.17 -12.20
C LYS A 57 38.73 1.95 -11.99
N VAL A 58 37.41 2.17 -12.12
CA VAL A 58 36.40 1.09 -12.13
C VAL A 58 36.67 0.27 -13.41
N ALA A 59 37.10 -0.98 -13.25
CA ALA A 59 37.20 -1.90 -14.38
C ALA A 59 35.80 -2.06 -14.99
N ASP A 60 35.70 -1.87 -16.29
CA ASP A 60 34.46 -2.01 -17.07
C ASP A 60 33.97 -3.47 -16.93
N ARG A 61 33.06 -3.74 -15.97
CA ARG A 61 32.57 -5.08 -15.65
C ARG A 61 31.22 -5.28 -16.32
N SER A 62 31.14 -6.27 -17.18
CA SER A 62 29.89 -6.64 -17.88
C SER A 62 29.35 -7.95 -17.32
N VAL A 63 28.03 -8.03 -17.17
CA VAL A 63 27.30 -9.24 -16.79
C VAL A 63 26.42 -9.66 -17.94
N GLN A 64 26.57 -10.91 -18.41
CA GLN A 64 25.72 -11.49 -19.45
C GLN A 64 24.75 -12.46 -18.80
N HIS A 65 23.46 -12.30 -19.07
CA HIS A 65 22.44 -13.22 -18.58
C HIS A 65 22.47 -14.53 -19.37
N SER A 66 22.73 -15.65 -18.71
CA SER A 66 22.89 -16.97 -19.36
C SER A 66 21.66 -17.47 -20.11
N GLY A 67 20.44 -17.05 -19.69
CA GLY A 67 19.18 -17.45 -20.30
C GLY A 67 18.74 -16.59 -21.49
N THR A 68 19.10 -15.31 -21.52
CA THR A 68 18.68 -14.36 -22.57
C THR A 68 19.84 -13.93 -23.48
N GLY A 69 21.07 -14.15 -23.07
CA GLY A 69 22.28 -13.71 -23.78
C GLY A 69 22.55 -12.21 -23.73
N LYS A 70 21.67 -11.41 -23.12
CA LYS A 70 21.79 -9.95 -23.04
C LYS A 70 22.88 -9.55 -22.05
N THR A 71 23.58 -8.46 -22.36
CA THR A 71 24.74 -7.99 -21.62
C THR A 71 24.47 -6.62 -21.01
N VAL A 72 24.81 -6.46 -19.74
CA VAL A 72 24.70 -5.20 -18.98
C VAL A 72 26.06 -4.87 -18.38
N LYS A 73 26.50 -3.62 -18.55
CA LYS A 73 27.67 -3.07 -17.83
C LYS A 73 27.23 -2.62 -16.44
N ILE A 74 27.90 -3.13 -15.43
CA ILE A 74 27.59 -2.79 -14.04
C ILE A 74 28.58 -1.76 -13.50
N ASP A 75 28.09 -0.90 -12.60
CA ASP A 75 28.85 0.10 -11.88
C ASP A 75 28.84 -0.20 -10.37
N PRO A 76 29.89 -0.89 -9.84
CA PRO A 76 29.95 -1.23 -8.41
C PRO A 76 29.98 -0.02 -7.48
N SER A 77 30.32 1.18 -7.96
CA SER A 77 30.33 2.39 -7.12
C SER A 77 28.94 2.78 -6.63
N ARG A 78 27.89 2.36 -7.35
CA ARG A 78 26.49 2.59 -6.99
C ARG A 78 26.04 1.84 -5.73
N ASP A 79 26.83 0.88 -5.24
CA ASP A 79 26.60 0.28 -3.92
C ASP A 79 26.66 1.32 -2.79
N SER A 80 27.34 2.45 -3.01
CA SER A 80 27.37 3.57 -2.07
C SER A 80 26.02 4.29 -1.89
N LEU A 81 25.08 4.10 -2.82
CA LEU A 81 23.72 4.65 -2.73
C LEU A 81 22.82 3.83 -1.78
N LEU A 82 23.21 2.59 -1.50
CA LEU A 82 22.47 1.71 -0.61
C LEU A 82 22.79 2.02 0.84
N THR A 83 21.75 2.16 1.67
CA THR A 83 21.92 2.23 3.13
C THR A 83 22.35 0.88 3.69
N ASP A 84 22.94 0.84 4.89
CA ASP A 84 23.33 -0.42 5.54
C ASP A 84 22.12 -1.34 5.73
N PHE A 85 20.98 -0.78 6.13
CA PHE A 85 19.73 -1.53 6.24
C PHE A 85 19.21 -2.01 4.87
N GLY A 86 19.37 -1.23 3.81
CA GLY A 86 19.07 -1.62 2.44
C GLY A 86 19.92 -2.80 1.95
N ARG A 87 21.23 -2.77 2.23
CA ARG A 87 22.16 -3.86 1.89
C ARG A 87 21.79 -5.16 2.58
N GLU A 88 21.54 -5.12 3.89
CA GLU A 88 21.12 -6.30 4.63
C GLU A 88 19.79 -6.86 4.15
N THR A 89 18.83 -5.98 3.86
CA THR A 89 17.54 -6.41 3.29
C THR A 89 17.73 -7.14 1.95
N LEU A 90 18.68 -6.68 1.12
CA LEU A 90 19.02 -7.36 -0.14
C LEU A 90 19.68 -8.72 0.10
N GLU A 91 20.65 -8.79 1.05
CA GLU A 91 21.35 -10.03 1.40
C GLU A 91 20.42 -11.09 1.97
N ASP A 92 19.51 -10.70 2.88
CA ASP A 92 18.57 -11.62 3.54
C ASP A 92 17.60 -12.29 2.57
N ARG A 93 17.14 -11.60 1.52
CA ARG A 93 15.97 -12.05 0.76
C ARG A 93 16.11 -12.07 -0.75
N TYR A 94 16.97 -11.26 -1.34
CA TYR A 94 16.94 -11.01 -2.78
C TYR A 94 18.10 -11.66 -3.53
N LEU A 95 19.30 -11.66 -2.93
CA LEU A 95 20.49 -12.18 -3.58
C LEU A 95 20.43 -13.68 -3.81
N MET A 96 20.99 -14.10 -4.92
CA MET A 96 21.39 -15.49 -5.13
C MET A 96 22.75 -15.75 -4.47
N LYS A 97 23.06 -17.00 -4.21
CA LYS A 97 24.35 -17.37 -3.59
C LYS A 97 25.52 -16.87 -4.43
N GLY A 98 26.30 -15.95 -3.87
CA GLY A 98 27.49 -15.36 -4.51
C GLY A 98 27.19 -14.21 -5.47
N GLU A 99 25.96 -13.73 -5.53
CA GLU A 99 25.55 -12.57 -6.32
C GLU A 99 25.83 -11.27 -5.54
N SER A 100 26.40 -10.25 -6.19
CA SER A 100 26.51 -8.89 -5.66
C SER A 100 25.23 -8.09 -5.90
N PHE A 101 25.08 -6.92 -5.23
CA PHE A 101 23.91 -6.05 -5.42
C PHE A 101 23.76 -5.61 -6.87
N GLN A 102 24.83 -5.23 -7.52
CA GLN A 102 24.80 -4.79 -8.91
C GLN A 102 24.53 -5.94 -9.88
N GLU A 103 24.98 -7.16 -9.59
CA GLU A 103 24.66 -8.36 -10.39
C GLU A 103 23.17 -8.75 -10.25
N LEU A 104 22.56 -8.59 -9.05
CA LEU A 104 21.11 -8.73 -8.88
C LEU A 104 20.33 -7.77 -9.80
N PHE A 105 20.69 -6.48 -9.78
CA PHE A 105 20.01 -5.47 -10.60
C PHE A 105 20.20 -5.75 -12.10
N ALA A 106 21.41 -6.15 -12.50
CA ALA A 106 21.73 -6.52 -13.87
C ALA A 106 20.99 -7.79 -14.32
N ARG A 107 20.84 -8.80 -13.44
CA ARG A 107 20.07 -10.02 -13.72
C ARG A 107 18.62 -9.70 -14.07
N VAL A 108 17.94 -8.91 -13.25
CA VAL A 108 16.54 -8.55 -13.47
C VAL A 108 16.38 -7.69 -14.73
N ALA A 109 17.24 -6.68 -14.89
CA ALA A 109 17.22 -5.81 -16.06
C ALA A 109 17.48 -6.55 -17.38
N SER A 110 18.48 -7.45 -17.42
CA SER A 110 18.79 -8.24 -18.62
C SER A 110 17.78 -9.32 -18.91
N TYR A 111 17.08 -9.84 -17.90
CA TYR A 111 16.04 -10.85 -18.11
C TYR A 111 14.81 -10.23 -18.76
N TYR A 112 14.33 -9.11 -18.26
CA TYR A 112 13.10 -8.46 -18.73
C TYR A 112 13.32 -7.33 -19.75
N GLY A 113 14.54 -6.91 -20.05
CA GLY A 113 14.81 -5.97 -21.13
C GLY A 113 14.53 -6.60 -22.51
N ASP A 114 14.18 -5.83 -23.52
CA ASP A 114 13.95 -6.34 -24.88
C ASP A 114 15.29 -6.66 -25.61
N ASP A 115 16.28 -5.79 -25.41
CA ASP A 115 17.62 -5.85 -26.01
C ASP A 115 18.68 -5.34 -25.00
N ASP A 116 19.95 -5.29 -25.41
CA ASP A 116 21.06 -4.84 -24.56
C ASP A 116 20.91 -3.36 -24.15
N GLU A 117 20.43 -2.49 -25.04
CA GLU A 117 20.25 -1.06 -24.75
C GLU A 117 19.13 -0.83 -23.74
N HIS A 118 17.98 -1.49 -23.92
CA HIS A 118 16.87 -1.43 -22.97
C HIS A 118 17.28 -2.03 -21.62
N SER A 119 17.98 -3.17 -21.63
CA SER A 119 18.52 -3.80 -20.42
C SER A 119 19.48 -2.89 -19.66
N GLN A 120 20.35 -2.17 -20.38
CA GLN A 120 21.28 -1.21 -19.76
C GLN A 120 20.54 -0.05 -19.11
N ARG A 121 19.55 0.54 -19.79
CA ARG A 121 18.75 1.63 -19.20
C ARG A 121 17.98 1.16 -17.98
N LEU A 122 17.34 -0.02 -18.02
CA LEU A 122 16.65 -0.61 -16.86
C LEU A 122 17.59 -0.81 -15.67
N TYR A 123 18.79 -1.35 -15.93
CA TYR A 123 19.83 -1.48 -14.89
C TYR A 123 20.19 -0.11 -14.32
N ASP A 124 20.40 0.90 -15.16
CA ASP A 124 20.73 2.24 -14.73
C ASP A 124 19.63 2.84 -13.85
N TYR A 125 18.37 2.68 -14.21
CA TYR A 125 17.23 3.15 -13.40
C TYR A 125 17.14 2.46 -12.05
N ILE A 126 17.33 1.15 -11.99
CA ILE A 126 17.27 0.37 -10.75
C ILE A 126 18.47 0.72 -9.86
N SER A 127 19.68 0.71 -10.39
CA SER A 127 20.92 0.92 -9.63
C SER A 127 21.14 2.37 -9.19
N GLN A 128 20.53 3.35 -9.87
CA GLN A 128 20.44 4.75 -9.44
C GLN A 128 19.29 5.03 -8.49
N LEU A 129 18.52 4.01 -8.12
CA LEU A 129 17.37 4.08 -7.20
C LEU A 129 16.23 4.99 -7.70
N TRP A 130 16.10 5.14 -9.02
CA TRP A 130 14.98 5.87 -9.63
C TRP A 130 13.72 5.02 -9.73
N PHE A 131 13.91 3.72 -9.85
CA PHE A 131 12.89 2.71 -10.02
C PHE A 131 13.26 1.45 -9.23
N MET A 132 12.27 0.81 -8.62
CA MET A 132 12.49 -0.48 -7.98
C MET A 132 11.38 -1.46 -8.35
N PRO A 133 11.72 -2.61 -8.96
CA PRO A 133 10.77 -3.70 -9.17
C PRO A 133 10.18 -4.20 -7.85
N ALA A 134 8.91 -4.65 -7.87
CA ALA A 134 8.31 -5.28 -6.70
C ALA A 134 9.11 -6.50 -6.24
N THR A 135 9.02 -6.81 -4.95
CA THR A 135 9.79 -7.91 -4.33
C THR A 135 9.80 -9.21 -5.13
N PRO A 136 8.67 -9.76 -5.65
CA PRO A 136 8.71 -10.99 -6.43
C PRO A 136 9.47 -10.86 -7.75
N ILE A 137 9.40 -9.72 -8.40
CA ILE A 137 10.13 -9.47 -9.65
C ILE A 137 11.63 -9.40 -9.35
N LEU A 138 12.02 -8.64 -8.32
CA LEU A 138 13.42 -8.44 -7.97
C LEU A 138 14.07 -9.74 -7.46
N SER A 139 13.35 -10.53 -6.64
CA SER A 139 13.88 -11.79 -6.10
C SER A 139 13.84 -12.96 -7.09
N ASN A 140 12.81 -13.06 -7.93
CA ASN A 140 12.55 -14.23 -8.77
C ASN A 140 12.90 -14.01 -10.25
N GLY A 141 12.95 -12.77 -10.71
CA GLY A 141 13.27 -12.46 -12.12
C GLY A 141 14.62 -13.03 -12.55
N GLY A 142 14.63 -13.74 -13.67
CA GLY A 142 15.82 -14.38 -14.24
C GLY A 142 16.34 -15.59 -13.44
N ASN A 143 15.54 -16.16 -12.54
CA ASN A 143 15.87 -17.39 -11.83
C ASN A 143 14.63 -18.30 -11.66
N LYS A 144 14.82 -19.46 -11.03
CA LYS A 144 13.76 -20.48 -10.86
C LYS A 144 13.13 -20.50 -9.44
N ARG A 145 13.30 -19.45 -8.63
CA ARG A 145 12.82 -19.44 -7.26
C ARG A 145 11.29 -19.35 -7.14
N GLY A 146 10.63 -18.66 -8.06
CA GLY A 146 9.18 -18.42 -8.01
C GLY A 146 8.68 -17.61 -9.19
N LEU A 147 7.43 -17.19 -9.10
CA LEU A 147 6.78 -16.34 -10.10
C LEU A 147 7.01 -14.85 -9.81
N PRO A 148 6.95 -13.98 -10.83
CA PRO A 148 7.19 -12.54 -10.64
C PRO A 148 5.97 -11.75 -10.14
N ILE A 149 4.88 -12.42 -9.81
CA ILE A 149 3.60 -11.78 -9.43
C ILE A 149 3.42 -11.77 -7.91
N SER A 150 2.96 -10.63 -7.39
CA SER A 150 2.72 -10.41 -5.96
C SER A 150 1.26 -10.50 -5.54
N CYS A 151 0.30 -10.19 -6.43
CA CYS A 151 -1.10 -9.98 -6.05
C CYS A 151 -2.06 -10.76 -6.94
N PHE A 152 -3.00 -11.47 -6.27
CA PHE A 152 -4.07 -12.26 -6.88
C PHE A 152 -5.40 -11.92 -6.22
N LEU A 153 -6.46 -11.85 -7.02
CA LEU A 153 -7.82 -11.61 -6.56
C LEU A 153 -8.74 -12.69 -7.12
N ASN A 154 -9.56 -13.28 -6.26
CA ASN A 154 -10.54 -14.29 -6.65
C ASN A 154 -11.83 -14.16 -5.83
N GLU A 155 -12.81 -15.03 -6.09
CA GLU A 155 -14.08 -15.02 -5.38
C GLU A 155 -14.61 -16.43 -5.14
N ALA A 156 -15.37 -16.60 -4.04
CA ALA A 156 -16.05 -17.85 -3.73
C ALA A 156 -17.40 -17.91 -4.43
N ASN A 157 -17.68 -19.02 -5.10
CA ASN A 157 -19.01 -19.32 -5.65
C ASN A 157 -19.91 -19.98 -4.59
N ASP A 158 -21.24 -19.75 -4.62
CA ASP A 158 -22.21 -20.22 -3.61
C ASP A 158 -22.50 -21.72 -3.73
N SER A 159 -21.48 -22.53 -3.60
CA SER A 159 -21.55 -24.01 -3.54
C SER A 159 -20.39 -24.55 -2.69
N LEU A 160 -20.53 -25.79 -2.21
CA LEU A 160 -19.42 -26.45 -1.50
C LEU A 160 -18.20 -26.64 -2.41
N ASP A 161 -18.44 -27.01 -3.68
CA ASP A 161 -17.38 -27.16 -4.66
C ASP A 161 -16.66 -25.81 -4.89
N GLY A 162 -17.39 -24.70 -5.06
CA GLY A 162 -16.82 -23.38 -5.25
C GLY A 162 -16.00 -22.87 -4.04
N ILE A 163 -16.40 -23.24 -2.82
CA ILE A 163 -15.61 -22.95 -1.61
C ILE A 163 -14.32 -23.77 -1.58
N VAL A 164 -14.40 -25.06 -1.91
CA VAL A 164 -13.25 -25.97 -1.95
C VAL A 164 -12.28 -25.57 -3.06
N ASP A 165 -12.79 -25.18 -4.23
CA ASP A 165 -12.00 -24.68 -5.35
C ASP A 165 -11.23 -23.41 -4.95
N LEU A 166 -11.89 -22.46 -4.27
CA LEU A 166 -11.24 -21.25 -3.74
C LEU A 166 -10.11 -21.59 -2.76
N TRP A 167 -10.35 -22.51 -1.81
CA TRP A 167 -9.32 -22.93 -0.87
C TRP A 167 -8.15 -23.58 -1.58
N THR A 168 -8.41 -24.44 -2.56
CA THR A 168 -7.39 -25.14 -3.36
C THR A 168 -6.56 -24.13 -4.15
N GLU A 169 -7.20 -23.18 -4.82
CA GLU A 169 -6.50 -22.12 -5.55
C GLU A 169 -5.64 -21.30 -4.60
N ASN A 170 -6.18 -20.85 -3.46
CA ASN A 170 -5.45 -20.05 -2.47
C ASN A 170 -4.22 -20.76 -1.89
N VAL A 171 -4.25 -22.08 -1.72
CA VAL A 171 -3.09 -22.88 -1.33
C VAL A 171 -1.96 -22.75 -2.35
N TRP A 172 -2.28 -22.87 -3.66
CA TRP A 172 -1.28 -22.77 -4.72
C TRP A 172 -0.75 -21.35 -4.89
N LEU A 173 -1.62 -20.34 -4.81
CA LEU A 173 -1.24 -18.93 -4.87
C LEU A 173 -0.30 -18.57 -3.70
N ALA A 174 -0.64 -18.96 -2.48
CA ALA A 174 0.18 -18.73 -1.29
C ALA A 174 1.53 -19.47 -1.36
N ALA A 175 1.54 -20.73 -1.82
CA ALA A 175 2.77 -21.52 -1.98
C ALA A 175 3.76 -20.89 -2.99
N ARG A 176 3.27 -20.05 -3.91
CA ARG A 176 4.08 -19.30 -4.88
C ARG A 176 4.42 -17.87 -4.41
N GLY A 177 4.06 -17.50 -3.17
CA GLY A 177 4.37 -16.21 -2.57
C GLY A 177 3.41 -15.08 -2.94
N GLY A 178 2.24 -15.39 -3.51
CA GLY A 178 1.20 -14.43 -3.83
C GLY A 178 0.49 -13.89 -2.58
N GLY A 179 0.24 -12.59 -2.51
CA GLY A 179 -0.74 -11.98 -1.62
C GLY A 179 -2.14 -12.11 -2.24
N ILE A 180 -3.13 -12.53 -1.46
CA ILE A 180 -4.44 -12.92 -1.96
C ILE A 180 -5.51 -11.98 -1.44
N GLY A 181 -6.48 -11.62 -2.28
CA GLY A 181 -7.72 -10.97 -1.89
C GLY A 181 -8.91 -11.78 -2.40
N SER A 182 -9.73 -12.32 -1.49
CA SER A 182 -10.86 -13.18 -1.86
C SER A 182 -12.19 -12.53 -1.50
N TYR A 183 -13.13 -12.49 -2.46
CA TYR A 183 -14.50 -12.03 -2.24
C TYR A 183 -15.38 -13.18 -1.75
N TRP A 184 -16.11 -12.95 -0.66
CA TRP A 184 -16.99 -13.93 -0.01
C TRP A 184 -18.47 -13.54 -0.06
N GLY A 185 -18.78 -12.42 -0.68
CA GLY A 185 -20.14 -11.86 -0.70
C GLY A 185 -21.14 -12.58 -1.62
N ASN A 186 -20.71 -13.57 -2.39
CA ASN A 186 -21.65 -14.39 -3.17
C ASN A 186 -22.32 -15.49 -2.33
N LEU A 187 -21.73 -15.85 -1.18
CA LEU A 187 -22.18 -16.96 -0.36
C LEU A 187 -23.39 -16.60 0.47
N ARG A 188 -24.40 -17.50 0.48
CA ARG A 188 -25.58 -17.39 1.33
C ARG A 188 -25.21 -17.35 2.81
N SER A 189 -26.02 -16.64 3.59
CA SER A 189 -25.78 -16.42 5.01
C SER A 189 -26.26 -17.56 5.90
N ILE A 190 -25.86 -17.52 7.17
CA ILE A 190 -26.25 -18.48 8.21
C ILE A 190 -27.78 -18.68 8.24
N GLY A 191 -28.20 -19.95 8.34
CA GLY A 191 -29.62 -20.33 8.45
C GLY A 191 -30.36 -20.46 7.13
N GLU A 192 -29.75 -20.09 5.99
CA GLU A 192 -30.35 -20.29 4.67
C GLU A 192 -30.32 -21.77 4.25
N SER A 193 -31.30 -22.17 3.40
CA SER A 193 -31.46 -23.56 2.98
C SER A 193 -30.36 -24.03 2.03
N VAL A 194 -29.83 -25.21 2.27
CA VAL A 194 -28.87 -25.92 1.43
C VAL A 194 -29.53 -27.12 0.78
N GLY A 195 -29.94 -27.01 -0.49
CA GLY A 195 -30.44 -28.11 -1.31
C GLY A 195 -31.59 -28.93 -0.71
N GLY A 196 -32.40 -28.38 0.21
CA GLY A 196 -33.46 -29.10 0.91
C GLY A 196 -32.99 -30.06 2.01
N VAL A 197 -31.68 -30.17 2.27
CA VAL A 197 -31.08 -31.14 3.20
C VAL A 197 -30.82 -30.53 4.57
N GLY A 198 -30.69 -29.19 4.65
CA GLY A 198 -30.37 -28.52 5.91
C GLY A 198 -30.20 -27.00 5.77
N LYS A 199 -29.60 -26.41 6.77
CA LYS A 199 -29.29 -24.97 6.81
C LYS A 199 -27.79 -24.75 6.89
N THR A 200 -27.26 -23.71 6.22
CA THR A 200 -25.86 -23.35 6.29
C THR A 200 -25.48 -22.79 7.66
N SER A 201 -24.23 -23.04 8.07
CA SER A 201 -23.60 -22.44 9.26
C SER A 201 -23.09 -21.02 9.03
N GLY A 202 -23.27 -20.49 7.81
CA GLY A 202 -22.82 -19.17 7.39
C GLY A 202 -21.38 -19.16 6.85
N ILE A 203 -20.87 -17.96 6.53
CA ILE A 203 -19.57 -17.78 5.87
C ILE A 203 -18.38 -17.89 6.84
N VAL A 204 -18.54 -17.49 8.09
CA VAL A 204 -17.45 -17.37 9.06
C VAL A 204 -16.70 -18.69 9.31
N PRO A 205 -17.34 -19.86 9.46
CA PRO A 205 -16.66 -21.13 9.59
C PRO A 205 -15.78 -21.50 8.39
N PHE A 206 -16.21 -21.18 7.18
CA PHE A 206 -15.42 -21.41 5.96
C PHE A 206 -14.22 -20.45 5.86
N ILE A 207 -14.39 -19.20 6.27
CA ILE A 207 -13.30 -18.22 6.41
C ILE A 207 -12.29 -18.71 7.46
N LYS A 208 -12.74 -19.34 8.56
CA LYS A 208 -11.85 -19.94 9.58
C LYS A 208 -10.96 -21.03 9.02
N VAL A 209 -11.46 -21.86 8.10
CA VAL A 209 -10.62 -22.84 7.39
C VAL A 209 -9.54 -22.14 6.57
N MET A 210 -9.90 -21.09 5.81
CA MET A 210 -8.94 -20.30 5.04
C MET A 210 -7.91 -19.62 5.95
N ASP A 211 -8.29 -19.14 7.12
CA ASP A 211 -7.39 -18.58 8.14
C ASP A 211 -6.27 -19.57 8.51
N SER A 212 -6.64 -20.81 8.76
CA SER A 212 -5.70 -21.90 9.11
C SER A 212 -4.85 -22.33 7.91
N LEU A 213 -5.42 -22.42 6.71
CA LEU A 213 -4.69 -22.73 5.48
C LEU A 213 -3.63 -21.66 5.17
N THR A 214 -4.00 -20.39 5.27
CA THR A 214 -3.08 -19.28 5.01
C THR A 214 -1.89 -19.28 5.97
N LEU A 215 -2.14 -19.61 7.25
CA LEU A 215 -1.08 -19.73 8.25
C LEU A 215 -0.14 -20.93 7.97
N ALA A 216 -0.68 -22.04 7.47
CA ALA A 216 0.08 -23.27 7.24
C ALA A 216 0.97 -23.19 5.98
N ILE A 217 0.59 -22.38 4.98
CA ILE A 217 1.26 -22.34 3.68
C ILE A 217 2.23 -21.15 3.62
N SER A 218 3.43 -21.40 3.11
CA SER A 218 4.45 -20.38 2.89
C SER A 218 5.32 -20.72 1.67
N GLN A 219 5.90 -19.70 1.05
CA GLN A 219 6.94 -19.88 0.03
C GLN A 219 8.29 -20.13 0.71
N GLY A 220 8.49 -21.31 1.25
CA GLY A 220 9.70 -21.65 2.00
C GLY A 220 9.95 -20.65 3.14
N SER A 221 11.21 -20.22 3.31
CA SER A 221 11.59 -19.15 4.26
C SER A 221 11.38 -17.73 3.74
N LEU A 222 11.02 -17.55 2.45
CA LEU A 222 11.00 -16.26 1.79
C LEU A 222 9.75 -15.43 2.10
N ARG A 223 8.56 -16.06 2.12
CA ARG A 223 7.29 -15.34 2.32
C ARG A 223 6.22 -16.23 2.92
N ARG A 224 5.58 -15.80 4.02
CA ARG A 224 4.41 -16.48 4.58
C ARG A 224 3.19 -16.23 3.70
N GLY A 225 2.26 -17.20 3.69
CA GLY A 225 0.95 -17.00 3.10
C GLY A 225 0.22 -15.85 3.81
N SER A 226 -0.34 -14.93 3.03
CA SER A 226 -1.09 -13.79 3.53
C SER A 226 -2.28 -13.54 2.64
N ALA A 227 -3.47 -13.40 3.23
CA ALA A 227 -4.69 -13.19 2.49
C ALA A 227 -5.63 -12.20 3.21
N ALA A 228 -6.42 -11.49 2.41
CA ALA A 228 -7.53 -10.68 2.86
C ALA A 228 -8.84 -11.23 2.33
N VAL A 229 -9.89 -11.16 3.14
CA VAL A 229 -11.26 -11.56 2.78
C VAL A 229 -12.14 -10.34 2.71
N TYR A 230 -13.01 -10.27 1.71
CA TYR A 230 -13.85 -9.09 1.45
C TYR A 230 -15.33 -9.45 1.46
N LEU A 231 -16.13 -8.57 2.07
CA LEU A 231 -17.58 -8.73 2.18
C LEU A 231 -18.28 -7.39 1.90
N PRO A 232 -19.41 -7.40 1.16
CA PRO A 232 -20.19 -6.18 0.96
C PRO A 232 -20.96 -5.80 2.23
N ILE A 233 -21.20 -4.50 2.40
CA ILE A 233 -21.83 -3.91 3.59
C ILE A 233 -23.30 -4.30 3.79
N ASP A 234 -23.95 -4.83 2.75
CA ASP A 234 -25.35 -5.30 2.77
C ASP A 234 -25.47 -6.81 3.03
N HIS A 235 -24.35 -7.53 3.21
CA HIS A 235 -24.39 -8.96 3.51
C HIS A 235 -24.98 -9.23 4.91
N PRO A 236 -25.84 -10.25 5.10
CA PRO A 236 -26.49 -10.51 6.39
C PRO A 236 -25.53 -10.79 7.56
N GLU A 237 -24.34 -11.33 7.31
CA GLU A 237 -23.33 -11.62 8.34
C GLU A 237 -22.31 -10.46 8.54
N ILE A 238 -22.56 -9.28 7.99
CA ILE A 238 -21.61 -8.15 8.04
C ILE A 238 -21.27 -7.72 9.47
N GLU A 239 -22.23 -7.76 10.39
CA GLU A 239 -22.00 -7.36 11.77
C GLU A 239 -20.98 -8.26 12.48
N GLU A 240 -21.03 -9.57 12.22
CA GLU A 240 -20.04 -10.52 12.75
C GLU A 240 -18.71 -10.43 12.01
N PHE A 241 -18.75 -10.26 10.69
CA PHE A 241 -17.58 -10.12 9.85
C PHE A 241 -16.70 -8.92 10.22
N ILE A 242 -17.29 -7.78 10.58
CA ILE A 242 -16.56 -6.59 11.04
C ILE A 242 -15.71 -6.91 12.29
N GLU A 243 -16.16 -7.84 13.12
CA GLU A 243 -15.51 -8.20 14.40
C GLU A 243 -14.69 -9.49 14.33
N ILE A 244 -14.49 -10.06 13.15
CA ILE A 244 -13.83 -11.35 12.97
C ILE A 244 -12.38 -11.38 13.51
N ARG A 245 -11.70 -10.20 13.52
CA ARG A 245 -10.34 -10.04 14.03
C ARG A 245 -10.25 -9.55 15.48
N ARG A 246 -11.35 -9.29 16.16
CA ARG A 246 -11.29 -8.97 17.60
C ARG A 246 -10.81 -10.20 18.38
N PRO A 247 -9.69 -10.09 19.13
CA PRO A 247 -9.11 -11.24 19.83
C PRO A 247 -9.95 -11.66 21.06
N THR A 248 -10.74 -10.75 21.59
CA THR A 248 -11.52 -10.94 22.82
C THR A 248 -13.02 -11.03 22.53
N GLY A 249 -13.72 -11.85 23.32
CA GLY A 249 -15.18 -12.02 23.25
C GLY A 249 -15.65 -12.93 22.10
N GLY A 250 -16.81 -13.57 22.31
CA GLY A 250 -17.43 -14.47 21.33
C GLY A 250 -16.80 -15.85 21.26
N ASP A 251 -17.26 -16.65 20.28
CA ASP A 251 -16.74 -18.01 20.01
C ASP A 251 -15.42 -17.94 19.23
N PRO A 252 -14.31 -18.49 19.75
CA PRO A 252 -13.02 -18.52 19.05
C PRO A 252 -13.07 -19.22 17.69
N ASN A 253 -14.01 -20.16 17.49
CA ASN A 253 -14.19 -20.84 16.21
C ASN A 253 -14.82 -19.96 15.14
N ARG A 254 -15.32 -18.79 15.53
CA ARG A 254 -15.90 -17.77 14.64
C ARG A 254 -15.00 -16.52 14.54
N LYS A 255 -13.69 -16.69 14.77
CA LYS A 255 -12.65 -15.66 14.63
C LYS A 255 -11.61 -16.09 13.59
N ALA A 256 -11.08 -15.14 12.85
CA ALA A 256 -10.00 -15.33 11.88
C ALA A 256 -8.91 -14.29 12.13
N LEU A 257 -7.95 -14.62 12.99
CA LEU A 257 -6.96 -13.67 13.50
C LEU A 257 -5.72 -13.55 12.60
N ASN A 258 -5.51 -14.51 11.68
CA ASN A 258 -4.37 -14.53 10.75
C ASN A 258 -4.72 -13.98 9.36
N LEU A 259 -6.02 -13.82 9.05
CA LEU A 259 -6.50 -13.19 7.83
C LEU A 259 -6.74 -11.70 8.06
N HIS A 260 -6.51 -10.92 7.02
CA HIS A 260 -6.99 -9.55 6.94
C HIS A 260 -8.41 -9.53 6.38
N HIS A 261 -9.14 -8.43 6.59
CA HIS A 261 -10.50 -8.33 6.06
C HIS A 261 -10.82 -6.91 5.59
N GLY A 262 -11.70 -6.80 4.61
CA GLY A 262 -12.17 -5.55 4.05
C GLY A 262 -13.66 -5.53 3.81
N VAL A 263 -14.25 -4.36 3.82
CA VAL A 263 -15.68 -4.14 3.59
C VAL A 263 -15.87 -3.27 2.35
N LEU A 264 -16.73 -3.74 1.44
CA LEU A 264 -17.13 -2.93 0.29
C LEU A 264 -18.31 -2.04 0.69
N ILE A 265 -18.09 -0.75 0.60
CA ILE A 265 -19.05 0.30 0.97
C ILE A 265 -19.71 0.84 -0.29
N SER A 266 -21.05 0.80 -0.34
CA SER A 266 -21.82 1.40 -1.42
C SER A 266 -22.17 2.87 -1.14
N ASP A 267 -22.37 3.65 -2.20
CA ASP A 267 -22.85 5.03 -2.10
C ASP A 267 -24.24 5.12 -1.46
N SER A 268 -25.09 4.10 -1.70
CA SER A 268 -26.43 4.01 -1.08
C SER A 268 -26.34 3.84 0.43
N PHE A 269 -25.40 3.02 0.93
CA PHE A 269 -25.15 2.90 2.35
C PHE A 269 -24.67 4.21 2.97
N MET A 270 -23.72 4.89 2.34
CA MET A 270 -23.22 6.16 2.86
C MET A 270 -24.29 7.27 2.86
N ARG A 271 -25.19 7.27 1.87
CA ARG A 271 -26.36 8.16 1.89
C ARG A 271 -27.32 7.83 3.04
N ALA A 272 -27.58 6.54 3.30
CA ALA A 272 -28.38 6.13 4.45
C ALA A 272 -27.72 6.55 5.79
N VAL A 273 -26.39 6.53 5.87
CA VAL A 273 -25.65 7.06 7.05
C VAL A 273 -25.83 8.59 7.18
N GLU A 274 -25.78 9.35 6.08
CA GLU A 274 -26.01 10.80 6.08
C GLU A 274 -27.44 11.13 6.57
N GLU A 275 -28.41 10.40 6.06
CA GLU A 275 -29.85 10.63 6.28
C GLU A 275 -30.36 10.06 7.64
N ASP A 276 -29.50 9.38 8.41
CA ASP A 276 -29.85 8.63 9.63
C ASP A 276 -30.96 7.58 9.35
N GLY A 277 -30.86 6.94 8.19
CA GLY A 277 -31.84 6.00 7.69
C GLY A 277 -31.53 4.55 8.08
N GLU A 278 -32.42 3.67 7.62
CA GLU A 278 -32.28 2.22 7.78
C GLU A 278 -31.47 1.61 6.65
N TRP A 279 -30.85 0.45 6.93
CA TRP A 279 -30.09 -0.33 5.97
C TRP A 279 -30.52 -1.79 5.98
N ASP A 280 -30.86 -2.29 4.79
CA ASP A 280 -31.30 -3.66 4.61
C ASP A 280 -30.08 -4.58 4.39
N LEU A 281 -29.99 -5.63 5.17
CA LEU A 281 -29.08 -6.75 4.96
C LEU A 281 -29.79 -7.81 4.11
N ARG A 282 -29.22 -8.13 2.94
CA ARG A 282 -29.87 -8.90 1.89
C ARG A 282 -29.15 -10.20 1.60
N SER A 283 -29.91 -11.27 1.43
CA SER A 283 -29.37 -12.54 0.94
C SER A 283 -28.71 -12.37 -0.43
N PRO A 284 -27.45 -12.79 -0.62
CA PRO A 284 -26.81 -12.78 -1.94
C PRO A 284 -27.55 -13.64 -2.97
N LYS A 285 -28.22 -14.70 -2.50
CA LYS A 285 -28.88 -15.69 -3.34
C LYS A 285 -30.09 -15.13 -4.12
N ASP A 286 -30.93 -14.38 -3.44
CA ASP A 286 -32.24 -13.95 -3.99
C ASP A 286 -32.62 -12.51 -3.65
N GLN A 287 -31.71 -11.76 -3.04
CA GLN A 287 -31.87 -10.36 -2.63
C GLN A 287 -32.98 -10.11 -1.61
N THR A 288 -33.50 -11.16 -0.95
CA THR A 288 -34.47 -11.00 0.12
C THR A 288 -33.87 -10.31 1.32
N VAL A 289 -34.61 -9.37 1.92
CA VAL A 289 -34.21 -8.69 3.16
C VAL A 289 -34.30 -9.66 4.32
N GLN A 290 -33.17 -9.96 4.95
CA GLN A 290 -33.10 -10.82 6.12
C GLN A 290 -33.16 -10.04 7.43
N LYS A 291 -32.60 -8.82 7.44
CA LYS A 291 -32.56 -7.92 8.58
C LYS A 291 -32.48 -6.48 8.14
N THR A 292 -33.15 -5.59 8.82
CA THR A 292 -33.02 -4.14 8.66
C THR A 292 -32.42 -3.55 9.93
N ILE A 293 -31.41 -2.68 9.80
CA ILE A 293 -30.69 -2.06 10.92
C ILE A 293 -30.44 -0.57 10.65
N PRO A 294 -30.26 0.27 11.68
CA PRO A 294 -29.86 1.66 11.47
C PRO A 294 -28.48 1.76 10.80
N ALA A 295 -28.39 2.41 9.64
CA ALA A 295 -27.15 2.55 8.88
C ALA A 295 -26.02 3.19 9.69
N ARG A 296 -26.36 4.25 10.47
CA ARG A 296 -25.38 4.94 11.31
C ARG A 296 -24.82 4.05 12.41
N SER A 297 -25.62 3.13 12.97
CA SER A 297 -25.15 2.19 13.99
C SER A 297 -24.12 1.21 13.40
N LEU A 298 -24.36 0.70 12.18
CA LEU A 298 -23.42 -0.16 11.49
C LEU A 298 -22.12 0.59 11.15
N TRP A 299 -22.23 1.85 10.69
CA TRP A 299 -21.08 2.71 10.42
C TRP A 299 -20.21 2.95 11.67
N ILE A 300 -20.82 3.28 12.80
CA ILE A 300 -20.12 3.48 14.07
C ILE A 300 -19.40 2.18 14.49
N ARG A 301 -20.06 1.03 14.36
CA ARG A 301 -19.48 -0.29 14.66
C ARG A 301 -18.24 -0.56 13.81
N LEU A 302 -18.34 -0.27 12.51
CA LEU A 302 -17.26 -0.41 11.54
C LEU A 302 -16.04 0.47 11.94
N LEU A 303 -16.27 1.76 12.21
CA LEU A 303 -15.21 2.68 12.60
C LEU A 303 -14.57 2.29 13.96
N THR A 304 -15.39 1.80 14.89
CA THR A 304 -14.90 1.31 16.19
C THR A 304 -13.95 0.12 15.99
N ALA A 305 -14.33 -0.86 15.16
CA ALA A 305 -13.47 -1.99 14.85
C ALA A 305 -12.16 -1.54 14.20
N ARG A 306 -12.23 -0.57 13.28
CA ARG A 306 -11.02 -0.02 12.61
C ARG A 306 -10.05 0.63 13.59
N VAL A 307 -10.55 1.40 14.55
CA VAL A 307 -9.69 2.04 15.57
C VAL A 307 -9.08 1.02 16.53
N GLU A 308 -9.85 -0.02 16.91
CA GLU A 308 -9.41 -1.03 17.87
C GLU A 308 -8.45 -2.07 17.28
N THR A 309 -8.64 -2.44 16.00
CA THR A 309 -7.89 -3.55 15.37
C THR A 309 -7.05 -3.12 14.15
N GLY A 310 -7.17 -1.88 13.71
CA GLY A 310 -6.60 -1.41 12.44
C GLY A 310 -7.45 -1.77 11.21
N GLU A 311 -8.42 -2.65 11.32
CA GLU A 311 -9.24 -3.22 10.25
C GLU A 311 -10.73 -3.19 10.61
N PRO A 312 -11.66 -3.42 9.63
CA PRO A 312 -11.46 -3.82 8.22
C PRO A 312 -10.95 -2.69 7.32
N TYR A 313 -10.35 -3.06 6.16
CA TYR A 313 -10.13 -2.11 5.06
C TYR A 313 -11.46 -1.64 4.50
N LEU A 314 -11.49 -0.48 3.86
CA LEU A 314 -12.68 0.02 3.18
C LEU A 314 -12.42 0.14 1.68
N VAL A 315 -13.34 -0.40 0.87
CA VAL A 315 -13.35 -0.20 -0.57
C VAL A 315 -14.67 0.46 -0.95
N PHE A 316 -14.62 1.64 -1.54
CA PHE A 316 -15.82 2.35 -2.00
C PHE A 316 -16.24 1.77 -3.35
N LYS A 317 -17.16 0.76 -3.29
CA LYS A 317 -17.54 -0.11 -4.39
C LYS A 317 -17.97 0.66 -5.64
N ASP A 318 -18.83 1.65 -5.47
CA ASP A 318 -19.37 2.41 -6.61
C ASP A 318 -18.27 3.26 -7.23
N ARG A 319 -17.36 3.82 -6.42
CA ARG A 319 -16.25 4.63 -6.92
C ARG A 319 -15.28 3.81 -7.76
N VAL A 320 -14.85 2.64 -7.30
CA VAL A 320 -13.94 1.78 -8.07
C VAL A 320 -14.59 1.30 -9.37
N ASN A 321 -15.87 0.96 -9.35
CA ASN A 321 -16.60 0.51 -10.53
C ASN A 321 -16.91 1.63 -11.52
N ASN A 322 -17.18 2.84 -11.07
CA ASN A 322 -17.42 4.00 -11.94
C ASN A 322 -16.16 4.43 -12.69
N LEU A 323 -15.00 4.29 -12.04
CA LEU A 323 -13.69 4.69 -12.60
C LEU A 323 -12.92 3.55 -13.29
N ARG A 324 -13.50 2.34 -13.38
CA ARG A 324 -12.84 1.24 -14.09
C ARG A 324 -12.68 1.53 -15.58
N PRO A 325 -11.70 0.95 -16.28
CA PRO A 325 -11.46 1.11 -17.70
C PRO A 325 -12.68 0.80 -18.56
N GLU A 326 -12.78 1.47 -19.71
CA GLU A 326 -13.95 1.41 -20.57
C GLU A 326 -14.23 0.00 -21.10
N GLN A 327 -13.21 -0.76 -21.49
CA GLN A 327 -13.37 -2.16 -21.91
C GLN A 327 -13.97 -3.05 -20.83
N GLN A 328 -13.63 -2.81 -19.56
CA GLN A 328 -14.22 -3.55 -18.44
C GLN A 328 -15.70 -3.20 -18.26
N LYS A 329 -16.10 -1.93 -18.49
CA LYS A 329 -17.50 -1.49 -18.47
C LYS A 329 -18.29 -2.15 -19.59
N LEU A 330 -17.76 -2.10 -20.81
CA LEU A 330 -18.39 -2.67 -22.00
C LEU A 330 -18.55 -4.20 -21.90
N ALA A 331 -17.57 -4.88 -21.31
CA ALA A 331 -17.60 -6.32 -21.04
C ALA A 331 -18.48 -6.71 -19.83
N GLY A 332 -19.05 -5.74 -19.10
CA GLY A 332 -19.86 -5.99 -17.90
C GLY A 332 -19.07 -6.57 -16.72
N LEU A 333 -17.75 -6.42 -16.70
CA LEU A 333 -16.88 -6.93 -15.64
C LEU A 333 -16.99 -6.04 -14.39
N GLU A 334 -17.28 -6.62 -13.23
CA GLU A 334 -17.46 -5.91 -11.97
C GLU A 334 -16.29 -6.13 -11.02
N ILE A 335 -15.86 -5.05 -10.36
CA ILE A 335 -14.86 -5.10 -9.29
C ILE A 335 -15.60 -5.34 -7.98
N LYS A 336 -15.33 -6.49 -7.33
CA LYS A 336 -15.99 -6.95 -6.09
C LYS A 336 -15.03 -7.11 -4.93
N THR A 337 -13.72 -7.02 -5.16
CA THR A 337 -12.70 -7.27 -4.15
C THR A 337 -11.48 -6.38 -4.36
N SER A 338 -10.53 -6.46 -3.45
CA SER A 338 -9.20 -5.90 -3.60
C SER A 338 -8.16 -6.93 -3.14
N ASN A 339 -6.87 -6.64 -3.33
CA ASN A 339 -5.80 -7.49 -2.85
C ASN A 339 -5.54 -7.34 -1.33
N LEU A 340 -4.48 -7.99 -0.87
CA LEU A 340 -4.03 -7.94 0.52
C LEU A 340 -3.78 -6.51 1.03
N CYS A 341 -3.27 -5.61 0.18
CA CYS A 341 -2.88 -4.25 0.55
C CYS A 341 -3.83 -3.16 0.03
N SER A 342 -4.99 -3.55 -0.51
CA SER A 342 -6.10 -2.65 -0.90
C SER A 342 -5.81 -1.65 -2.03
N GLU A 343 -4.72 -1.83 -2.81
CA GLU A 343 -4.40 -0.99 -3.97
C GLU A 343 -4.86 -1.57 -5.31
N ILE A 344 -5.14 -2.87 -5.40
CA ILE A 344 -5.55 -3.53 -6.63
C ILE A 344 -7.07 -3.59 -6.72
N THR A 345 -7.62 -3.08 -7.80
CA THR A 345 -9.06 -3.11 -8.08
C THR A 345 -9.28 -3.63 -9.49
N LEU A 346 -9.38 -4.96 -9.58
CA LEU A 346 -9.55 -5.70 -10.82
C LEU A 346 -10.78 -6.62 -10.73
N PRO A 347 -11.45 -6.92 -11.87
CA PRO A 347 -12.61 -7.79 -11.90
C PRO A 347 -12.26 -9.24 -11.65
N THR A 348 -13.15 -9.97 -10.96
CA THR A 348 -13.05 -11.40 -10.66
C THR A 348 -14.33 -12.13 -11.07
N GLY A 349 -14.35 -13.45 -10.97
CA GLY A 349 -15.49 -14.30 -11.25
C GLY A 349 -15.68 -14.60 -12.73
N THR A 350 -16.87 -15.05 -13.09
CA THR A 350 -17.17 -15.49 -14.46
C THR A 350 -17.32 -14.28 -15.39
N ASP A 351 -16.55 -14.25 -16.46
CA ASP A 351 -16.61 -13.19 -17.46
C ASP A 351 -17.69 -13.42 -18.55
N HIS A 352 -17.78 -12.49 -19.50
CA HIS A 352 -18.74 -12.55 -20.60
C HIS A 352 -18.50 -13.70 -21.60
N HIS A 353 -17.35 -14.38 -21.51
CA HIS A 353 -17.06 -15.63 -22.25
C HIS A 353 -17.42 -16.89 -21.45
N GLY A 354 -17.97 -16.75 -20.24
CA GLY A 354 -18.28 -17.85 -19.34
C GLY A 354 -17.05 -18.52 -18.71
N LYS A 355 -15.94 -17.79 -18.63
CA LYS A 355 -14.70 -18.28 -18.00
C LYS A 355 -14.43 -17.57 -16.69
N GLU A 356 -13.97 -18.34 -15.72
CA GLU A 356 -13.55 -17.81 -14.41
C GLU A 356 -12.27 -17.00 -14.53
N ARG A 357 -12.21 -15.87 -13.81
CA ARG A 357 -11.08 -14.99 -13.69
C ARG A 357 -10.54 -14.93 -12.28
N THR A 358 -9.24 -15.18 -12.14
CA THR A 358 -8.45 -14.80 -10.98
C THR A 358 -7.58 -13.64 -11.40
N ALA A 359 -7.90 -12.45 -10.92
CA ALA A 359 -7.20 -11.25 -11.37
C ALA A 359 -5.75 -11.25 -10.88
N VAL A 360 -4.87 -10.71 -11.71
CA VAL A 360 -3.42 -10.67 -11.51
C VAL A 360 -2.93 -9.25 -11.71
N CYS A 361 -2.08 -8.75 -10.81
CA CYS A 361 -1.41 -7.48 -10.99
C CYS A 361 0.10 -7.61 -10.83
N CYS A 362 0.83 -7.04 -11.80
CA CYS A 362 2.27 -6.91 -11.82
C CYS A 362 2.65 -5.51 -11.32
N LEU A 363 3.27 -5.42 -10.14
CA LEU A 363 3.57 -4.17 -9.46
C LEU A 363 5.05 -3.78 -9.58
N SER A 364 5.29 -2.48 -9.63
CA SER A 364 6.61 -1.86 -9.43
C SER A 364 6.44 -0.38 -9.07
N SER A 365 7.50 0.28 -8.60
CA SER A 365 7.35 1.67 -8.14
C SER A 365 8.51 2.56 -8.57
N VAL A 366 8.19 3.77 -9.02
CA VAL A 366 9.17 4.84 -9.25
C VAL A 366 9.43 5.60 -7.96
N ASN A 367 10.66 6.09 -7.81
CA ASN A 367 11.07 6.86 -6.64
C ASN A 367 10.88 8.36 -6.89
N ILE A 368 9.85 8.94 -6.27
CA ILE A 368 9.55 10.37 -6.38
C ILE A 368 10.63 11.24 -5.72
N GLU A 369 11.33 10.74 -4.69
CA GLU A 369 12.45 11.49 -4.10
C GLU A 369 13.48 11.90 -5.16
N LYS A 370 13.63 11.08 -6.20
CA LYS A 370 14.51 11.28 -7.35
C LYS A 370 13.84 11.96 -8.55
N TYR A 371 12.66 12.59 -8.37
CA TYR A 371 11.85 13.15 -9.44
C TYR A 371 12.63 14.07 -10.39
N TYR A 372 13.42 14.98 -9.87
CA TYR A 372 14.22 15.91 -10.67
C TYR A 372 15.34 15.24 -11.50
N GLU A 373 15.77 14.05 -11.10
CA GLU A 373 16.79 13.29 -11.83
C GLU A 373 16.21 12.63 -13.09
N TRP A 374 14.94 12.19 -13.02
CA TRP A 374 14.30 11.44 -14.11
C TRP A 374 13.15 12.16 -14.83
N GLU A 375 12.64 13.30 -14.33
CA GLU A 375 11.47 13.99 -14.91
C GLU A 375 11.62 14.36 -16.41
N ASN A 376 12.85 14.57 -16.87
CA ASN A 376 13.15 14.94 -18.25
C ASN A 376 13.63 13.77 -19.13
N ASP A 377 13.76 12.55 -18.57
CA ASP A 377 14.11 11.37 -19.33
C ASP A 377 12.86 10.81 -20.04
N LYS A 378 12.79 11.01 -21.34
CA LYS A 378 11.64 10.59 -22.17
C LYS A 378 11.50 9.07 -22.29
N ASN A 379 12.54 8.30 -22.01
CA ASN A 379 12.54 6.84 -22.08
C ASN A 379 12.13 6.21 -20.76
N PHE A 380 12.28 6.91 -19.62
CA PHE A 380 12.16 6.35 -18.28
C PHE A 380 10.83 5.60 -18.06
N ILE A 381 9.69 6.27 -18.16
CA ILE A 381 8.37 5.61 -17.98
C ILE A 381 8.07 4.63 -19.11
N PRO A 382 8.30 4.94 -20.40
CA PRO A 382 8.10 3.98 -21.47
C PRO A 382 8.90 2.68 -21.33
N ASP A 383 10.16 2.74 -20.94
CA ASP A 383 10.99 1.55 -20.71
C ASP A 383 10.46 0.71 -19.53
N ILE A 384 10.01 1.35 -18.45
CA ILE A 384 9.38 0.65 -17.31
C ILE A 384 8.08 -0.04 -17.76
N MET A 385 7.25 0.60 -18.57
CA MET A 385 6.01 -0.01 -19.05
C MET A 385 6.29 -1.21 -19.96
N ARG A 386 7.32 -1.15 -20.79
CA ARG A 386 7.81 -2.29 -21.59
C ARG A 386 8.35 -3.42 -20.70
N PHE A 387 9.09 -3.07 -19.65
CA PHE A 387 9.56 -4.01 -18.64
C PHE A 387 8.36 -4.74 -17.98
N LEU A 388 7.33 -4.03 -17.54
CA LEU A 388 6.14 -4.62 -16.93
C LEU A 388 5.35 -5.49 -17.91
N ASP A 389 5.28 -5.13 -19.21
CA ASP A 389 4.69 -5.97 -20.25
C ASP A 389 5.44 -7.31 -20.41
N ASN A 390 6.76 -7.28 -20.30
CA ASN A 390 7.58 -8.48 -20.36
C ASN A 390 7.47 -9.33 -19.07
N VAL A 391 7.31 -8.71 -17.91
CA VAL A 391 7.07 -9.42 -16.64
C VAL A 391 5.72 -10.14 -16.66
N ILE A 392 4.65 -9.47 -17.12
CA ILE A 392 3.33 -10.14 -17.20
C ILE A 392 3.32 -11.23 -18.26
N GLN A 393 4.08 -11.07 -19.37
CA GLN A 393 4.24 -12.10 -20.36
C GLN A 393 4.97 -13.33 -19.81
N ASP A 394 6.05 -13.13 -19.07
CA ASP A 394 6.78 -14.21 -18.38
C ASP A 394 5.85 -15.02 -17.45
N PHE A 395 4.97 -14.33 -16.71
CA PHE A 395 3.96 -15.01 -15.92
C PHE A 395 2.97 -15.83 -16.76
N ILE A 396 2.43 -15.26 -17.84
CA ILE A 396 1.48 -15.94 -18.73
C ILE A 396 2.11 -17.23 -19.31
N ASP A 397 3.37 -17.15 -19.73
CA ASP A 397 4.07 -18.25 -20.40
C ASP A 397 4.51 -19.36 -19.41
N ASN A 398 4.75 -19.02 -18.12
CA ASN A 398 5.31 -19.93 -17.12
C ASN A 398 4.37 -20.25 -15.96
N ALA A 399 3.11 -19.76 -15.99
CA ALA A 399 2.13 -20.10 -14.96
C ALA A 399 1.83 -21.62 -14.97
N PRO A 400 1.87 -22.29 -13.81
CA PRO A 400 1.53 -23.71 -13.74
C PRO A 400 0.03 -23.95 -14.01
N GLU A 401 -0.34 -25.15 -14.42
CA GLU A 401 -1.74 -25.54 -14.68
C GLU A 401 -2.69 -25.26 -13.50
N THR A 402 -2.17 -25.34 -12.27
CA THR A 402 -2.93 -24.98 -11.04
C THR A 402 -3.30 -23.51 -10.92
N MET A 403 -2.81 -22.66 -11.82
CA MET A 403 -3.06 -21.22 -11.89
C MET A 403 -3.64 -20.78 -13.25
N ASN A 404 -4.34 -21.68 -13.96
CA ASN A 404 -4.89 -21.40 -15.29
C ASN A 404 -5.86 -20.22 -15.32
N THR A 405 -6.69 -20.04 -14.29
CA THR A 405 -7.60 -18.90 -14.13
C THR A 405 -6.85 -17.59 -14.04
N ALA A 406 -5.72 -17.57 -13.31
CA ALA A 406 -4.85 -16.42 -13.19
C ALA A 406 -4.10 -16.12 -14.52
N ALA A 407 -3.58 -17.14 -15.18
CA ALA A 407 -2.94 -17.00 -16.50
C ALA A 407 -3.93 -16.47 -17.55
N TYR A 408 -5.16 -16.97 -17.53
CA TYR A 408 -6.24 -16.49 -18.40
C TYR A 408 -6.55 -15.00 -18.15
N SER A 409 -6.76 -14.59 -16.90
CA SER A 409 -6.97 -13.18 -16.56
C SER A 409 -5.80 -12.31 -17.02
N ALA A 410 -4.58 -12.72 -16.69
CA ALA A 410 -3.38 -11.99 -17.08
C ALA A 410 -3.26 -11.82 -18.60
N MET A 411 -3.58 -12.86 -19.37
CA MET A 411 -3.58 -12.80 -20.83
C MET A 411 -4.67 -11.85 -21.36
N ARG A 412 -5.88 -11.90 -20.78
CA ARG A 412 -7.01 -11.07 -21.21
C ARG A 412 -6.80 -9.59 -20.94
N GLU A 413 -6.37 -9.26 -19.75
CA GLU A 413 -6.33 -7.88 -19.24
C GLU A 413 -4.95 -7.23 -19.40
N ARG A 414 -3.88 -8.00 -19.29
CA ARG A 414 -2.50 -7.53 -19.16
C ARG A 414 -2.35 -6.40 -18.12
N SER A 415 -3.13 -6.47 -17.04
CA SER A 415 -3.15 -5.42 -16.01
C SER A 415 -1.81 -5.34 -15.29
N VAL A 416 -1.27 -4.12 -15.18
CA VAL A 416 -0.07 -3.79 -14.43
C VAL A 416 -0.37 -2.67 -13.44
N GLY A 417 0.50 -2.46 -12.47
CA GLY A 417 0.35 -1.44 -11.44
C GLY A 417 1.66 -0.69 -11.22
N LEU A 418 1.99 0.26 -12.10
CA LEU A 418 3.07 1.18 -11.81
C LEU A 418 2.63 2.13 -10.69
N GLY A 419 3.33 2.06 -9.57
CA GLY A 419 3.13 2.92 -8.41
C GLY A 419 4.31 3.83 -8.16
N VAL A 420 4.33 4.40 -6.95
CA VAL A 420 5.35 5.35 -6.51
C VAL A 420 5.82 5.02 -5.09
N MET A 421 7.00 5.52 -4.72
CA MET A 421 7.50 5.64 -3.36
C MET A 421 8.23 6.98 -3.21
N GLY A 422 8.52 7.40 -1.99
CA GLY A 422 9.31 8.58 -1.73
C GLY A 422 8.56 9.91 -1.78
N LEU A 423 7.22 9.92 -1.71
CA LEU A 423 6.46 11.18 -1.77
C LEU A 423 6.79 12.13 -0.61
N HIS A 424 6.80 11.61 0.63
CA HIS A 424 7.16 12.43 1.79
C HIS A 424 8.64 12.81 1.77
N SER A 425 9.53 11.89 1.39
CA SER A 425 10.95 12.19 1.19
C SER A 425 11.17 13.31 0.19
N PHE A 426 10.43 13.32 -0.93
CA PHE A 426 10.46 14.43 -1.89
C PHE A 426 10.02 15.74 -1.26
N PHE A 427 8.94 15.76 -0.49
CA PHE A 427 8.49 16.97 0.19
C PHE A 427 9.53 17.48 1.18
N GLN A 428 10.10 16.60 2.00
CA GLN A 428 11.14 16.95 2.97
C GLN A 428 12.42 17.45 2.30
N ALA A 429 12.89 16.78 1.25
CA ALA A 429 14.07 17.20 0.49
C ALA A 429 13.92 18.57 -0.17
N ASN A 430 12.68 18.98 -0.44
CA ASN A 430 12.34 20.27 -1.04
C ASN A 430 11.79 21.30 -0.05
N ASN A 431 11.92 21.04 1.25
CA ASN A 431 11.44 21.91 2.33
C ASN A 431 9.93 22.26 2.20
N ILE A 432 9.11 21.27 1.85
CA ILE A 432 7.67 21.40 1.63
C ILE A 432 6.93 20.69 2.79
N PRO A 433 6.16 21.41 3.62
CA PRO A 433 5.29 20.79 4.60
C PRO A 433 4.21 19.95 3.90
N TRP A 434 3.84 18.81 4.51
CA TRP A 434 2.75 17.98 4.01
C TRP A 434 1.42 18.74 3.97
N GLU A 435 1.16 19.51 5.00
CA GLU A 435 -0.04 20.31 5.20
C GLU A 435 0.08 21.65 4.46
N GLY A 436 -0.09 21.64 3.13
CA GLY A 436 0.07 22.88 2.39
C GLY A 436 -0.34 22.82 0.92
N VAL A 437 -0.62 23.98 0.36
CA VAL A 437 -1.00 24.14 -1.06
C VAL A 437 0.15 23.73 -1.99
N THR A 438 1.39 23.96 -1.56
CA THR A 438 2.58 23.57 -2.31
C THR A 438 2.65 22.05 -2.46
N ALA A 439 2.38 21.29 -1.38
CA ALA A 439 2.30 19.84 -1.43
C ALA A 439 1.20 19.36 -2.40
N LYS A 440 0.01 19.99 -2.36
CA LYS A 440 -1.09 19.69 -3.32
C LYS A 440 -0.67 19.95 -4.77
N SER A 441 0.01 21.05 -5.02
CA SER A 441 0.48 21.43 -6.37
C SER A 441 1.48 20.38 -6.91
N TRP A 442 2.47 20.01 -6.11
CA TRP A 442 3.45 18.98 -6.48
C TRP A 442 2.82 17.60 -6.64
N ASN A 443 1.92 17.24 -5.74
CA ASN A 443 1.16 16.00 -5.85
C ASN A 443 0.46 15.90 -7.23
N LYS A 444 -0.27 16.94 -7.63
CA LYS A 444 -0.94 16.98 -8.95
C LYS A 444 0.07 16.97 -10.11
N LYS A 445 1.14 17.76 -10.03
CA LYS A 445 2.16 17.81 -11.10
C LYS A 445 2.78 16.44 -11.35
N ILE A 446 3.24 15.76 -10.29
CA ILE A 446 3.94 14.49 -10.39
C ILE A 446 3.00 13.40 -10.93
N PHE A 447 1.80 13.27 -10.34
CA PHE A 447 0.87 12.22 -10.76
C PHE A 447 0.28 12.45 -12.16
N ASN A 448 0.06 13.68 -12.58
CA ASN A 448 -0.29 14.00 -13.98
C ASN A 448 0.82 13.59 -14.95
N HIS A 449 2.08 13.94 -14.64
CA HIS A 449 3.22 13.56 -15.46
C HIS A 449 3.31 12.03 -15.63
N ILE A 450 3.20 11.27 -14.53
CA ILE A 450 3.23 9.80 -14.58
C ILE A 450 2.05 9.28 -15.40
N LYS A 451 0.82 9.78 -15.17
CA LYS A 451 -0.38 9.35 -15.89
C LYS A 451 -0.25 9.54 -17.40
N GLU A 452 0.13 10.75 -17.83
CA GLU A 452 0.29 11.07 -19.25
C GLU A 452 1.33 10.17 -19.92
N ALA A 453 2.47 9.94 -19.26
CA ALA A 453 3.52 9.08 -19.77
C ALA A 453 3.11 7.61 -19.84
N VAL A 454 2.39 7.11 -18.82
CA VAL A 454 1.90 5.73 -18.76
C VAL A 454 0.80 5.48 -19.80
N ASP A 455 -0.16 6.40 -19.94
CA ASP A 455 -1.23 6.29 -20.94
C ASP A 455 -0.67 6.25 -22.36
N LYS A 456 0.25 7.17 -22.67
CA LYS A 456 0.94 7.17 -23.95
C LYS A 456 1.72 5.89 -24.19
N SER A 457 2.45 5.40 -23.20
CA SER A 457 3.24 4.16 -23.31
C SER A 457 2.36 2.95 -23.59
N SER A 458 1.18 2.85 -22.98
CA SER A 458 0.22 1.78 -23.23
C SER A 458 -0.29 1.80 -24.67
N GLN A 459 -0.61 2.99 -25.19
CA GLN A 459 -1.08 3.17 -26.59
C GLN A 459 0.04 2.85 -27.59
N ASP A 460 1.26 3.35 -27.36
CA ASP A 460 2.42 3.07 -28.21
C ASP A 460 2.74 1.55 -28.24
N LEU A 461 2.66 0.87 -27.08
CA LEU A 461 2.84 -0.58 -26.99
C LEU A 461 1.71 -1.35 -27.69
N ALA A 462 0.47 -0.86 -27.63
CA ALA A 462 -0.64 -1.46 -28.34
C ALA A 462 -0.47 -1.39 -29.86
N GLU A 463 0.15 -0.32 -30.37
CA GLU A 463 0.49 -0.20 -31.79
C GLU A 463 1.59 -1.19 -32.22
N ILE A 464 2.56 -1.45 -31.34
CA ILE A 464 3.73 -2.30 -31.64
C ILE A 464 3.42 -3.80 -31.42
N LYS A 465 2.77 -4.14 -30.28
CA LYS A 465 2.57 -5.51 -29.80
C LYS A 465 1.10 -5.98 -29.85
N GLY A 466 0.17 -5.12 -30.26
CA GLY A 466 -1.27 -5.34 -30.19
C GLY A 466 -1.88 -4.88 -28.85
N ALA A 467 -3.16 -4.53 -28.86
CA ALA A 467 -3.92 -4.25 -27.65
C ALA A 467 -4.08 -5.53 -26.79
N CYS A 468 -4.40 -5.36 -25.49
CA CYS A 468 -4.81 -6.53 -24.72
C CYS A 468 -6.16 -7.05 -25.25
N PRO A 469 -6.44 -8.37 -25.17
CA PRO A 469 -7.64 -8.96 -25.77
C PRO A 469 -8.95 -8.32 -25.31
N ASP A 470 -9.06 -7.93 -24.03
CA ASP A 470 -10.26 -7.24 -23.52
C ASP A 470 -10.45 -5.85 -24.14
N ALA A 471 -9.40 -5.13 -24.48
CA ALA A 471 -9.48 -3.85 -25.16
C ALA A 471 -9.71 -4.03 -26.67
N GLU A 472 -9.06 -5.01 -27.30
CA GLU A 472 -9.17 -5.30 -28.73
C GLU A 472 -10.61 -5.64 -29.13
N GLU A 473 -11.36 -6.39 -28.32
CA GLU A 473 -12.78 -6.74 -28.57
C GLU A 473 -13.68 -5.53 -28.79
N TYR A 474 -13.34 -4.41 -28.19
CA TYR A 474 -14.11 -3.15 -28.29
C TYR A 474 -13.41 -2.10 -29.15
N GLY A 475 -12.35 -2.47 -29.87
CA GLY A 475 -11.61 -1.54 -30.73
C GLY A 475 -10.82 -0.47 -29.95
N ILE A 476 -10.53 -0.72 -28.68
CA ILE A 476 -9.77 0.18 -27.79
C ILE A 476 -8.27 -0.13 -27.95
N LYS A 477 -7.47 0.89 -28.22
CA LYS A 477 -6.02 0.77 -28.42
C LYS A 477 -5.26 0.94 -27.09
N GLU A 478 -5.36 -0.05 -26.22
CA GLU A 478 -4.65 -0.10 -24.94
C GLU A 478 -3.92 -1.44 -24.78
N ARG A 479 -2.62 -1.39 -24.49
CA ARG A 479 -1.83 -2.61 -24.20
C ARG A 479 -2.22 -3.23 -22.88
N PHE A 480 -2.61 -2.41 -21.92
CA PHE A 480 -2.98 -2.79 -20.55
C PHE A 480 -4.39 -2.35 -20.25
N SER A 481 -5.20 -3.20 -19.61
CA SER A 481 -6.49 -2.77 -19.08
C SER A 481 -6.32 -1.77 -17.95
N ASN A 482 -5.45 -2.07 -16.99
CA ASN A 482 -5.08 -1.16 -15.90
C ASN A 482 -3.57 -0.97 -15.89
N LYS A 483 -3.11 0.23 -15.53
CA LYS A 483 -1.71 0.66 -15.70
C LYS A 483 -1.04 1.08 -14.40
N THR A 484 -1.81 1.63 -13.46
CA THR A 484 -1.29 2.26 -12.25
C THR A 484 -1.98 1.75 -10.99
N ALA A 485 -1.19 1.54 -9.92
CA ALA A 485 -1.66 1.23 -8.58
C ALA A 485 -0.57 1.63 -7.57
N VAL A 486 -0.94 2.16 -6.42
CA VAL A 486 0.05 2.57 -5.42
C VAL A 486 0.11 1.59 -4.26
N ALA A 487 1.12 0.72 -4.30
CA ALA A 487 1.43 -0.25 -3.25
C ALA A 487 2.10 0.41 -2.03
N PRO A 488 2.12 -0.26 -0.85
CA PRO A 488 2.77 0.28 0.34
C PRO A 488 4.29 0.41 0.22
N THR A 489 4.94 -0.36 -0.64
CA THR A 489 6.40 -0.39 -0.91
C THR A 489 7.29 -0.64 0.30
N ALA A 490 6.79 -1.24 1.38
CA ALA A 490 7.47 -1.38 2.66
C ALA A 490 8.91 -1.93 2.59
N SER A 491 9.16 -2.93 1.72
CA SER A 491 10.49 -3.52 1.55
C SER A 491 11.35 -2.79 0.51
N ILE A 492 10.75 -2.46 -0.65
CA ILE A 492 11.52 -1.87 -1.75
C ILE A 492 11.89 -0.40 -1.50
N SER A 493 11.18 0.32 -0.66
CA SER A 493 11.56 1.68 -0.23
C SER A 493 12.83 1.67 0.64
N ILE A 494 13.01 0.64 1.48
CA ILE A 494 14.24 0.43 2.27
C ILE A 494 15.43 0.25 1.32
N ILE A 495 15.30 -0.61 0.31
CA ILE A 495 16.32 -0.85 -0.71
C ILE A 495 16.58 0.43 -1.53
N CYS A 496 15.54 1.22 -1.75
CA CYS A 496 15.61 2.45 -2.56
C CYS A 496 16.13 3.65 -1.74
N GLY A 497 17.23 3.44 -0.98
CA GLY A 497 17.90 4.48 -0.22
C GLY A 497 17.18 4.89 1.08
N GLY A 498 16.19 4.13 1.54
CA GLY A 498 15.35 4.48 2.69
C GLY A 498 14.31 5.57 2.38
N ALA A 499 13.87 5.66 1.14
CA ALA A 499 12.79 6.55 0.73
C ALA A 499 11.50 6.27 1.53
N SER A 500 10.65 7.28 1.71
CA SER A 500 9.36 7.10 2.39
C SER A 500 8.49 6.08 1.63
N PRO A 501 7.73 5.20 2.33
CA PRO A 501 6.99 4.14 1.69
C PRO A 501 5.76 4.68 0.93
N GLY A 502 5.59 4.28 -0.33
CA GLY A 502 4.44 4.64 -1.15
C GLY A 502 4.16 6.14 -1.18
N ILE A 503 2.93 6.46 -0.82
CA ILE A 503 2.39 7.83 -0.72
C ILE A 503 2.17 8.24 0.75
N GLU A 504 2.79 7.55 1.68
CA GLU A 504 2.57 7.78 3.11
C GLU A 504 3.58 8.78 3.68
N PRO A 505 3.17 9.56 4.69
CA PRO A 505 4.12 10.27 5.53
C PRO A 505 4.91 9.26 6.39
N ILE A 506 6.16 9.62 6.71
CA ILE A 506 7.00 8.78 7.57
C ILE A 506 6.41 8.70 8.98
N ALA A 507 6.51 7.52 9.58
CA ALA A 507 5.97 7.28 10.91
C ALA A 507 6.82 7.92 12.02
N ALA A 508 8.14 7.98 11.84
CA ALA A 508 9.09 8.58 12.78
C ALA A 508 10.35 9.06 12.06
N ASN A 509 11.01 10.11 12.57
CA ASN A 509 12.27 10.60 12.01
C ASN A 509 13.49 9.79 12.47
N VAL A 510 13.35 8.99 13.51
CA VAL A 510 14.32 7.97 13.94
C VAL A 510 13.59 6.83 14.62
N TYR A 511 14.00 5.61 14.32
CA TYR A 511 13.46 4.40 14.94
C TYR A 511 14.49 3.26 14.90
N SER A 512 14.30 2.27 15.77
CA SER A 512 15.06 1.03 15.73
C SER A 512 14.33 -0.04 14.93
N HIS A 513 15.07 -0.79 14.12
CA HIS A 513 14.56 -1.92 13.38
C HIS A 513 15.37 -3.17 13.71
N LYS A 514 14.70 -4.23 14.15
CA LYS A 514 15.35 -5.52 14.46
C LYS A 514 15.25 -6.43 13.25
N THR A 515 16.40 -7.00 12.88
CA THR A 515 16.51 -8.06 11.88
C THR A 515 17.10 -9.30 12.52
N LEU A 516 17.21 -10.40 11.77
CA LEU A 516 17.88 -11.61 12.26
C LEU A 516 19.38 -11.38 12.58
N SER A 517 20.01 -10.43 11.90
CA SER A 517 21.44 -10.10 12.04
C SER A 517 21.72 -9.01 13.08
N GLY A 518 20.70 -8.26 13.53
CA GLY A 518 20.92 -7.22 14.54
C GLY A 518 19.80 -6.17 14.61
N THR A 519 20.08 -5.11 15.37
CA THR A 519 19.20 -3.95 15.49
C THR A 519 19.84 -2.78 14.74
N PHE A 520 19.10 -2.17 13.82
CA PHE A 520 19.53 -1.02 13.03
C PHE A 520 18.81 0.24 13.50
N THR A 521 19.57 1.31 13.67
CA THR A 521 18.99 2.64 13.91
C THR A 521 18.79 3.34 12.58
N VAL A 522 17.54 3.50 12.18
CA VAL A 522 17.17 4.21 10.95
C VAL A 522 16.95 5.68 11.26
N ARG A 523 17.73 6.57 10.65
CA ARG A 523 17.62 8.04 10.77
C ARG A 523 17.11 8.61 9.47
N ASN A 524 16.16 9.55 9.55
CA ASN A 524 15.67 10.27 8.36
C ASN A 524 16.81 11.04 7.69
N ALA A 525 17.14 10.66 6.45
CA ALA A 525 18.27 11.22 5.72
C ALA A 525 18.11 12.72 5.43
N ASN A 526 16.89 13.20 5.18
CA ASN A 526 16.61 14.62 4.91
C ASN A 526 16.71 15.46 6.19
N LEU A 527 16.22 14.94 7.32
CA LEU A 527 16.41 15.58 8.63
C LEU A 527 17.89 15.62 9.00
N LYS A 528 18.64 14.53 8.75
CA LYS A 528 20.09 14.50 9.00
C LYS A 528 20.84 15.60 8.26
N LYS A 529 20.51 15.84 6.98
CA LYS A 529 21.09 16.95 6.21
C LYS A 529 20.83 18.29 6.89
N LEU A 530 19.59 18.55 7.30
CA LEU A 530 19.25 19.79 8.02
C LEU A 530 19.99 19.91 9.35
N LEU A 531 20.12 18.81 10.12
CA LEU A 531 20.87 18.83 11.39
C LEU A 531 22.35 19.10 11.18
N ILE A 532 22.97 18.56 10.12
CA ILE A 532 24.35 18.87 9.73
C ILE A 532 24.50 20.36 9.41
N GLU A 533 23.63 20.93 8.59
CA GLU A 533 23.65 22.36 8.24
C GLU A 533 23.53 23.26 9.48
N LYS A 534 22.77 22.84 10.48
CA LYS A 534 22.61 23.56 11.76
C LYS A 534 23.71 23.24 12.79
N GLY A 535 24.65 22.34 12.50
CA GLY A 535 25.66 21.88 13.47
C GLY A 535 25.08 21.11 14.65
N GLN A 536 23.96 20.44 14.46
CA GLN A 536 23.19 19.71 15.48
C GLN A 536 23.09 18.20 15.20
N ASP A 537 23.84 17.65 14.22
CA ASP A 537 23.90 16.20 13.96
C ASP A 537 24.79 15.51 15.00
N ASN A 538 24.21 15.22 16.15
CA ASN A 538 24.86 14.54 17.26
C ASN A 538 23.91 13.56 17.95
N ASP A 539 24.47 12.58 18.69
CA ASP A 539 23.68 11.52 19.34
C ASP A 539 22.68 12.04 20.36
N GLU A 540 22.98 13.15 21.06
CA GLU A 540 22.03 13.71 22.04
C GLU A 540 20.74 14.16 21.39
N VAL A 541 20.82 14.81 20.22
CA VAL A 541 19.65 15.25 19.46
C VAL A 541 18.88 14.04 18.91
N TRP A 542 19.55 13.04 18.37
CA TRP A 542 18.89 11.83 17.87
C TRP A 542 18.22 11.01 18.98
N ILE A 543 18.84 10.89 20.16
CA ILE A 543 18.25 10.28 21.35
C ILE A 543 17.03 11.06 21.80
N SER A 544 17.09 12.40 21.78
CA SER A 544 15.95 13.24 22.13
C SER A 544 14.78 13.03 21.19
N ILE A 545 15.04 12.94 19.87
CA ILE A 545 14.01 12.64 18.87
C ILE A 545 13.41 11.25 19.10
N LEU A 546 14.24 10.23 19.36
CA LEU A 546 13.80 8.87 19.64
C LEU A 546 12.89 8.80 20.87
N ASN A 547 13.30 9.45 21.97
CA ASN A 547 12.52 9.51 23.21
C ASN A 547 11.17 10.24 23.03
N ASN A 548 11.07 11.12 22.03
CA ASN A 548 9.84 11.79 21.63
C ASN A 548 9.13 11.07 20.47
N ARG A 549 9.27 9.74 20.36
CA ARG A 549 8.63 8.90 19.33
C ARG A 549 8.90 9.34 17.90
N GLY A 550 10.11 9.82 17.62
CA GLY A 550 10.53 10.28 16.31
C GLY A 550 10.05 11.70 15.94
N SER A 551 9.40 12.43 16.87
CA SER A 551 8.96 13.81 16.67
C SER A 551 10.13 14.79 16.81
N VAL A 552 10.08 15.87 16.04
CA VAL A 552 11.00 17.02 16.12
C VAL A 552 10.38 18.26 16.77
N GLN A 553 9.11 18.20 17.19
CA GLN A 553 8.34 19.36 17.61
C GLN A 553 8.92 20.03 18.87
N HIS A 554 9.64 19.30 19.71
CA HIS A 554 10.28 19.76 20.94
C HIS A 554 11.64 20.45 20.73
N LEU A 555 12.19 20.44 19.52
CA LEU A 555 13.53 20.99 19.22
C LEU A 555 13.45 22.50 19.00
N ASP A 556 13.89 23.30 19.97
CA ASP A 556 13.78 24.77 19.94
C ASP A 556 14.65 25.45 18.88
N PHE A 557 15.69 24.78 18.40
CA PHE A 557 16.58 25.29 17.34
C PHE A 557 16.00 25.15 15.93
N LEU A 558 14.90 24.42 15.75
CA LEU A 558 14.15 24.32 14.49
C LEU A 558 13.09 25.42 14.42
N THR A 559 12.94 26.01 13.26
CA THR A 559 11.85 26.95 12.98
C THR A 559 10.51 26.21 12.89
N ASP A 560 9.40 26.92 13.05
CA ASP A 560 8.06 26.31 12.92
C ASP A 560 7.86 25.66 11.54
N HIS A 561 8.39 26.29 10.47
CA HIS A 561 8.32 25.72 9.12
C HIS A 561 9.10 24.40 9.01
N GLU A 562 10.32 24.31 9.57
CA GLU A 562 11.11 23.08 9.59
C GLU A 562 10.43 22.00 10.41
N LYS A 563 9.82 22.35 11.53
CA LYS A 563 8.99 21.44 12.34
C LYS A 563 7.81 20.89 11.53
N ASP A 564 7.13 21.74 10.75
CA ASP A 564 6.03 21.33 9.89
C ASP A 564 6.48 20.40 8.75
N VAL A 565 7.67 20.62 8.18
CA VAL A 565 8.26 19.76 7.12
C VAL A 565 8.56 18.36 7.65
N PHE A 566 9.02 18.25 8.90
CA PHE A 566 9.42 16.98 9.51
C PHE A 566 8.39 16.41 10.48
N LYS A 567 7.12 16.82 10.38
CA LYS A 567 6.01 16.15 11.09
C LYS A 567 5.97 14.66 10.75
N THR A 568 5.73 13.86 11.76
CA THR A 568 5.48 12.43 11.61
C THR A 568 4.04 12.17 11.16
N ALA A 569 3.76 10.97 10.67
CA ALA A 569 2.44 10.61 10.15
C ALA A 569 1.29 10.89 11.15
N ILE A 570 1.52 10.67 12.44
CA ILE A 570 0.51 10.89 13.50
C ILE A 570 0.31 12.37 13.85
N GLU A 571 1.30 13.23 13.56
CA GLU A 571 1.26 14.67 13.80
C GLU A 571 0.57 15.44 12.66
N ILE A 572 0.49 14.83 11.49
CA ILE A 572 -0.18 15.39 10.31
C ILE A 572 -1.69 15.26 10.46
N ASP A 573 -2.43 16.34 10.22
CA ASP A 573 -3.89 16.28 10.15
C ASP A 573 -4.32 15.38 8.97
N GLN A 574 -5.00 14.28 9.29
CA GLN A 574 -5.37 13.26 8.32
C GLN A 574 -6.33 13.77 7.23
N ARG A 575 -6.99 14.90 7.44
CA ARG A 575 -7.79 15.54 6.39
C ARG A 575 -6.94 15.95 5.19
N TRP A 576 -5.70 16.41 5.43
CA TRP A 576 -4.73 16.69 4.36
C TRP A 576 -4.28 15.42 3.64
N LEU A 577 -4.11 14.32 4.38
CA LEU A 577 -3.79 13.03 3.78
C LEU A 577 -4.89 12.60 2.80
N ILE A 578 -6.15 12.70 3.21
CA ILE A 578 -7.32 12.39 2.37
C ILE A 578 -7.40 13.35 1.16
N ASP A 579 -7.12 14.63 1.35
CA ASP A 579 -7.14 15.61 0.27
C ASP A 579 -6.11 15.31 -0.83
N LEU A 580 -4.86 15.03 -0.43
CA LEU A 580 -3.83 14.65 -1.38
C LEU A 580 -4.18 13.35 -2.10
N ALA A 581 -4.76 12.37 -1.39
CA ALA A 581 -5.20 11.11 -1.97
C ALA A 581 -6.36 11.31 -2.97
N ALA A 582 -7.31 12.17 -2.65
CA ALA A 582 -8.44 12.51 -3.53
C ALA A 582 -7.95 13.22 -4.80
N ASP A 583 -7.03 14.19 -4.65
CA ASP A 583 -6.47 14.95 -5.78
C ASP A 583 -5.79 14.05 -6.82
N ARG A 584 -5.18 12.91 -6.41
CA ARG A 584 -4.51 11.98 -7.34
C ARG A 584 -5.34 10.77 -7.74
N THR A 585 -6.54 10.57 -7.16
CA THR A 585 -7.37 9.39 -7.41
C THR A 585 -7.72 9.18 -8.88
N GLU A 586 -7.99 10.25 -9.63
CA GLU A 586 -8.31 10.18 -11.07
C GLU A 586 -7.10 9.92 -11.97
N MET A 587 -5.90 10.05 -11.41
CA MET A 587 -4.63 9.78 -12.09
C MET A 587 -4.13 8.36 -11.87
N ILE A 588 -4.85 7.56 -11.07
CA ILE A 588 -4.50 6.18 -10.74
C ILE A 588 -5.68 5.28 -11.14
N ASP A 589 -5.45 4.37 -12.07
CA ASP A 589 -6.50 3.49 -12.62
C ASP A 589 -7.11 2.60 -11.54
N GLN A 590 -6.26 1.95 -10.76
CA GLN A 590 -6.67 1.10 -9.65
C GLN A 590 -6.81 1.93 -8.36
N ALA A 591 -6.25 1.51 -7.24
CA ALA A 591 -6.39 2.23 -5.97
C ALA A 591 -5.03 2.55 -5.32
N GLN A 592 -5.08 2.97 -4.08
CA GLN A 592 -3.93 3.38 -3.27
C GLN A 592 -4.00 2.66 -1.93
N SER A 593 -2.88 2.08 -1.48
CA SER A 593 -2.74 1.58 -0.11
C SER A 593 -2.62 2.77 0.84
N LEU A 594 -3.76 3.35 1.22
CA LEU A 594 -3.84 4.58 2.00
C LEU A 594 -4.14 4.26 3.46
N ASN A 595 -3.12 4.33 4.31
CA ASN A 595 -3.28 4.27 5.76
C ASN A 595 -3.79 5.60 6.31
N VAL A 596 -4.57 5.55 7.40
CA VAL A 596 -4.91 6.72 8.21
C VAL A 596 -4.33 6.53 9.60
N PHE A 597 -3.80 7.61 10.19
CA PHE A 597 -3.08 7.59 11.46
C PHE A 597 -3.89 8.36 12.50
N VAL A 598 -4.34 7.68 13.54
CA VAL A 598 -5.28 8.25 14.52
C VAL A 598 -4.65 8.23 15.92
N PRO A 599 -4.37 9.41 16.53
CA PRO A 599 -3.97 9.49 17.91
C PRO A 599 -4.96 8.78 18.85
N ALA A 600 -4.47 8.25 19.98
CA ALA A 600 -5.29 7.46 20.92
C ALA A 600 -6.47 8.23 21.53
N ASP A 601 -6.32 9.54 21.67
CA ASP A 601 -7.28 10.49 22.25
C ASP A 601 -8.17 11.19 21.21
N SER A 602 -8.15 10.71 19.96
CA SER A 602 -8.92 11.32 18.88
C SER A 602 -10.42 11.31 19.15
N ASP A 603 -11.08 12.44 18.92
CA ASP A 603 -12.53 12.55 18.99
C ASP A 603 -13.21 11.65 17.94
N LYS A 604 -14.30 11.00 18.31
CA LYS A 604 -15.12 10.16 17.42
C LYS A 604 -15.59 10.91 16.17
N LYS A 605 -15.83 12.22 16.30
CA LYS A 605 -16.19 13.07 15.17
C LYS A 605 -15.04 13.18 14.17
N TYR A 606 -13.81 13.38 14.66
CA TYR A 606 -12.63 13.44 13.78
C TYR A 606 -12.42 12.12 13.01
N ILE A 607 -12.58 10.98 13.70
CA ILE A 607 -12.53 9.66 13.04
C ILE A 607 -13.61 9.54 11.97
N HIS A 608 -14.84 9.95 12.28
CA HIS A 608 -15.92 9.97 11.30
C HIS A 608 -15.58 10.89 10.11
N ASP A 609 -15.14 12.13 10.39
CA ASP A 609 -14.86 13.14 9.38
C ASP A 609 -13.79 12.67 8.36
N ILE A 610 -12.73 12.01 8.82
CA ILE A 610 -11.69 11.44 7.95
C ILE A 610 -12.29 10.42 6.98
N HIS A 611 -12.98 9.41 7.50
CA HIS A 611 -13.54 8.33 6.71
C HIS A 611 -14.68 8.78 5.79
N TYR A 612 -15.53 9.65 6.28
CA TYR A 612 -16.60 10.26 5.51
C TYR A 612 -16.05 11.14 4.39
N SER A 613 -15.03 11.96 4.68
CA SER A 613 -14.37 12.80 3.68
C SER A 613 -13.71 11.98 2.58
N ALA A 614 -13.14 10.81 2.91
CA ALA A 614 -12.55 9.92 1.91
C ALA A 614 -13.61 9.46 0.88
N TRP A 615 -14.78 9.01 1.35
CA TRP A 615 -15.90 8.70 0.47
C TRP A 615 -16.38 9.91 -0.32
N LYS A 616 -16.64 11.04 0.36
CA LYS A 616 -17.21 12.25 -0.25
C LYS A 616 -16.32 12.86 -1.33
N LYS A 617 -15.00 12.80 -1.13
CA LYS A 617 -13.99 13.30 -2.08
C LYS A 617 -13.60 12.27 -3.14
N GLY A 618 -14.20 11.08 -3.11
CA GLY A 618 -14.06 10.07 -4.15
C GLY A 618 -12.79 9.24 -4.09
N VAL A 619 -12.15 9.11 -2.92
CA VAL A 619 -11.08 8.13 -2.69
C VAL A 619 -11.63 6.72 -2.93
N LYS A 620 -10.84 5.83 -3.54
CA LYS A 620 -11.29 4.48 -3.92
C LYS A 620 -11.23 3.48 -2.77
N SER A 621 -10.22 3.58 -1.91
CA SER A 621 -10.01 2.64 -0.79
C SER A 621 -9.28 3.30 0.37
N LEU A 622 -9.47 2.75 1.58
CA LEU A 622 -8.66 3.01 2.78
C LEU A 622 -8.11 1.69 3.29
N TYR A 623 -6.81 1.67 3.54
CA TYR A 623 -6.09 0.51 4.04
C TYR A 623 -6.20 0.41 5.57
N TYR A 624 -5.14 0.34 6.34
CA TYR A 624 -5.23 0.29 7.80
C TYR A 624 -5.65 1.61 8.43
N CYS A 625 -6.33 1.51 9.57
CA CYS A 625 -6.47 2.60 10.54
C CYS A 625 -5.42 2.39 11.63
N ARG A 626 -4.33 3.15 11.56
CA ARG A 626 -3.23 3.09 12.51
C ARG A 626 -3.58 3.90 13.75
N SER A 627 -4.00 3.24 14.81
CA SER A 627 -4.29 3.87 16.10
C SER A 627 -3.26 3.47 17.15
N GLN A 628 -2.92 4.40 18.03
CA GLN A 628 -2.08 4.12 19.21
C GLN A 628 -2.79 3.22 20.24
N SER A 629 -4.09 2.97 20.08
CA SER A 629 -4.92 2.15 20.99
C SER A 629 -5.18 0.72 20.46
N ILE A 630 -4.43 0.24 19.48
CA ILE A 630 -4.66 -1.07 18.88
C ILE A 630 -4.56 -2.18 19.93
N GLN A 631 -5.67 -2.91 20.11
CA GLN A 631 -5.67 -4.17 20.84
C GLN A 631 -5.16 -5.27 19.92
N ARG A 632 -4.00 -5.85 20.23
CA ARG A 632 -3.44 -6.95 19.45
C ARG A 632 -3.96 -8.29 19.97
N ALA A 633 -4.21 -9.21 19.02
CA ALA A 633 -4.25 -10.62 19.32
C ALA A 633 -2.80 -11.05 19.63
N GLU A 634 -2.50 -11.35 20.89
CA GLU A 634 -1.31 -12.10 21.24
C GLU A 634 -1.43 -13.46 20.56
N THR A 635 -0.70 -13.66 19.47
CA THR A 635 -0.47 -14.99 18.93
C THR A 635 0.37 -15.70 19.98
N GLY A 636 -0.28 -16.59 20.75
CA GLY A 636 0.36 -17.35 21.81
C GLY A 636 1.53 -18.18 21.27
N SER A 637 2.73 -17.68 21.44
CA SER A 637 3.90 -18.50 21.69
C SER A 637 4.08 -18.52 23.21
N SER A 638 3.69 -19.65 23.79
CA SER A 638 4.01 -19.98 25.16
C SER A 638 5.52 -20.00 25.32
N ASP A 639 6.07 -18.94 25.92
CA ASP A 639 7.21 -18.96 26.81
C ASP A 639 7.54 -17.52 27.17
N ASP A 640 6.95 -17.06 28.26
CA ASP A 640 7.46 -16.16 29.29
C ASP A 640 6.30 -15.55 30.09
N VAL A 641 5.65 -16.42 30.89
CA VAL A 641 4.91 -15.95 32.06
C VAL A 641 5.94 -15.69 33.15
N LYS A 642 6.44 -14.47 33.23
CA LYS A 642 6.98 -13.92 34.48
C LYS A 642 5.98 -12.94 35.09
N SER A 643 5.59 -13.33 36.29
CA SER A 643 4.66 -12.73 37.19
C SER A 643 4.77 -11.20 37.31
N LYS A 644 3.59 -10.53 37.27
CA LYS A 644 3.40 -9.20 37.83
C LYS A 644 3.55 -9.28 39.35
N GLU A 645 4.76 -9.11 39.83
CA GLU A 645 5.06 -8.69 41.21
C GLU A 645 6.47 -8.09 41.20
N ASP A 646 6.62 -6.91 41.86
CA ASP A 646 7.85 -6.15 42.09
C ASP A 646 8.25 -5.06 41.06
N ILE A 647 7.41 -4.05 40.93
CA ILE A 647 7.91 -2.70 40.62
C ILE A 647 7.92 -1.91 41.94
N GLN A 648 9.01 -1.98 42.67
CA GLN A 648 9.36 -0.98 43.68
C GLN A 648 10.06 0.18 42.98
N LEU A 649 9.52 1.40 43.18
CA LEU A 649 10.17 2.65 42.81
C LEU A 649 11.48 2.80 43.59
N PRO A 650 12.61 3.15 42.95
CA PRO A 650 13.83 3.47 43.68
C PRO A 650 13.77 4.88 44.23
N ASP A 651 14.14 4.99 45.52
CA ASP A 651 14.37 6.23 46.25
C ASP A 651 15.41 7.13 45.54
N GLU A 652 15.14 8.43 45.59
CA GLU A 652 16.10 9.49 45.22
C GLU A 652 17.33 9.44 46.16
N ASP A 653 18.51 9.67 45.54
CA ASP A 653 19.83 9.93 46.10
C ASP A 653 20.89 8.83 45.89
N LYS A 654 21.45 8.81 44.66
CA LYS A 654 22.88 8.55 44.46
C LYS A 654 23.34 9.16 43.11
N LYS A 655 24.11 10.23 43.18
CA LYS A 655 24.91 10.75 42.09
C LYS A 655 25.88 9.68 41.63
N ILE A 656 25.70 9.18 40.40
CA ILE A 656 26.69 8.40 39.68
C ILE A 656 26.98 9.19 38.39
N GLU A 657 28.23 9.60 38.24
CA GLU A 657 28.78 10.10 36.98
C GLU A 657 28.57 9.01 35.91
N LYS A 658 27.63 9.18 35.00
CA LYS A 658 27.47 8.31 33.83
C LYS A 658 28.19 8.95 32.65
N LYS A 659 29.20 8.28 32.11
CA LYS A 659 29.60 8.46 30.71
C LYS A 659 28.35 8.23 29.87
N GLY A 660 27.95 9.20 29.05
CA GLY A 660 26.79 9.11 28.19
C GLY A 660 26.93 7.90 27.23
N LYS A 661 25.90 7.10 27.14
CA LYS A 661 25.78 6.04 26.14
C LYS A 661 25.55 6.66 24.76
N THR A 662 26.08 6.02 23.73
CA THR A 662 25.78 6.39 22.33
C THR A 662 24.33 6.06 21.99
N LEU A 663 23.80 6.67 20.92
CA LEU A 663 22.44 6.38 20.43
C LEU A 663 22.25 4.89 20.15
N ASP A 664 23.23 4.24 19.52
CA ASP A 664 23.17 2.81 19.17
C ASP A 664 23.12 1.91 20.42
N GLU A 665 23.84 2.26 21.48
CA GLU A 665 23.78 1.56 22.75
C GLU A 665 22.42 1.72 23.45
N MET A 666 21.80 2.91 23.40
CA MET A 666 20.49 3.16 23.96
C MET A 666 19.37 2.51 23.15
N VAL A 667 19.49 2.46 21.83
CA VAL A 667 18.57 1.75 20.95
C VAL A 667 18.62 0.23 21.20
N ALA A 668 19.79 -0.33 21.43
CA ALA A 668 19.95 -1.75 21.78
C ALA A 668 19.31 -2.11 23.14
N GLU A 669 19.23 -1.16 24.07
CA GLU A 669 18.62 -1.34 25.38
C GLU A 669 17.14 -0.87 25.46
N SER A 670 16.73 0.04 24.58
CA SER A 670 15.33 0.47 24.54
C SER A 670 14.50 -0.66 23.94
N SER A 671 13.78 -1.40 24.78
CA SER A 671 12.60 -2.15 24.36
C SER A 671 11.47 -1.17 24.03
N ILE A 672 11.63 -0.34 23.00
CA ILE A 672 10.48 0.09 22.23
C ILE A 672 10.01 -1.22 21.60
N ASN A 673 8.90 -1.75 22.12
CA ASN A 673 8.33 -2.97 21.57
C ASN A 673 8.18 -2.77 20.07
N ASP A 674 8.97 -3.49 19.27
CA ASP A 674 8.85 -3.54 17.81
C ASP A 674 7.43 -3.81 17.35
N ASP A 675 6.63 -4.33 18.26
CA ASP A 675 5.23 -4.58 18.08
C ASP A 675 4.40 -3.34 17.66
N ASP A 676 4.75 -2.13 18.03
CA ASP A 676 3.95 -0.94 17.69
C ASP A 676 4.17 -0.42 16.26
N TYR A 677 5.30 -0.75 15.63
CA TYR A 677 5.61 -0.40 14.25
C TYR A 677 5.43 -1.57 13.26
N ASP A 678 5.53 -2.81 13.74
CA ASP A 678 5.62 -4.00 12.91
C ASP A 678 4.30 -4.53 12.35
N ALA A 679 3.17 -4.15 12.90
CA ALA A 679 1.88 -4.74 12.49
C ALA A 679 1.53 -4.53 11.01
N VAL A 680 2.28 -3.73 10.27
CA VAL A 680 1.93 -3.36 8.90
C VAL A 680 3.05 -3.52 7.88
N SER A 681 4.30 -3.30 8.25
CA SER A 681 5.42 -3.64 7.37
C SER A 681 5.59 -5.16 7.21
N TYR A 682 5.18 -5.93 8.21
CA TYR A 682 5.53 -7.34 8.39
C TYR A 682 4.51 -8.37 7.95
N THR A 683 3.36 -8.02 7.43
CA THR A 683 2.57 -9.02 6.68
C THR A 683 3.36 -9.61 5.50
N HIS A 684 4.48 -8.98 5.15
CA HIS A 684 5.42 -9.45 4.13
C HIS A 684 6.82 -9.77 4.65
N LEU A 685 7.11 -9.54 5.94
CA LEU A 685 8.42 -9.77 6.54
C LEU A 685 8.31 -10.87 7.60
N THR A 686 9.03 -11.91 7.41
CA THR A 686 9.05 -13.19 8.12
C THR A 686 9.33 -13.12 9.61
N LEU A 687 8.64 -13.94 10.39
CA LEU A 687 9.09 -14.40 11.69
C LEU A 687 10.02 -15.61 11.53
N PRO A 688 10.98 -15.86 12.45
CA PRO A 688 11.94 -16.93 12.32
C PRO A 688 11.27 -18.31 12.37
N THR A 689 11.74 -19.18 11.50
CA THR A 689 11.48 -20.62 11.55
C THR A 689 12.17 -21.18 12.78
N ILE A 690 11.41 -21.71 13.72
CA ILE A 690 11.96 -22.66 14.68
C ILE A 690 12.07 -23.98 13.93
N ALA A 691 13.28 -24.53 13.91
CA ALA A 691 13.61 -25.83 13.35
C ALA A 691 12.88 -26.96 14.06
#